data_7bdb9cf7f1ad8d40dbe20602078997db
#
_entry.id   7bdb9cf7f1ad8d40dbe20602078997db
#
_cell.length_a   1.000
_cell.length_b   1.000
_cell.length_c   1.000
_cell.angle_alpha   90.00
_cell.angle_beta   90.00
_cell.angle_gamma   90.00
#
_symmetry.space_group_name_H-M   'P 1'
#
loop_
_entity.id
_entity.type
_entity.pdbx_description
1 polymer ?
#
loop_
_entity_poly.entity_id
_entity_poly.type
_entity_poly.pdbx_seq_one_letter_code
_entity_poly.pdbx_strand_id
1 'polypeptide(L)'
;MLTLLVAGVVAWRRKPSWWSWSAIRAGLLHPSTRLDLQLLLARQLVRALMGTAGVGLAYTIATRGVLWADRSLGRPVAPDWPEALITAVYTLTLFVAWDASRFALHWAMHRLPALWAFHQVHHSAAVLTPLTFHRIHPVESALYRLRGGLVTGVVAGGFYWMFRDAASPWAWMGVPVVGLALNISLGNLRHSPVWVRLPDFVEGWLLLSPAQHQLHHSAEEAHYDSNLGTWLPIWDRLAGTLLVTDTPPTAFGVPAASRNHADHLLSAWLGPFTALRGPATAALLLFIAAPAQADDSADSDSDDGEEQGEFGTEIIVTAEEGSPRVAGAAQKIDEEQLEQFEYDDIERVLAQVPGVSTRGEDGYGLRPNIGIRGVNSDRSAKVTLLEDGVPLAPAPYAAPAAYYFPMSTRLTGVEVFKGAAATRHGPQTVAGAINLLTRPVPEDSEWEVDLAGGLRRTARLHAFAGNGNETAGWLVEGVHLRTAGFKELDTGGPTGFDRSELMAKGRWSPAADHRLGLKLGFSNKTSNETYLGLSQSDYAANPYRRYAATSEALMAWNRTQAELSWVALPSESWSVRTVAYHHYLTRAWTKFARFGGTVDGHALMQEDPTTGQGAVYLDILRGLEDSTTPEQAIHIGTNDRRFHAYGLQTFARFVDSTGKVRHTVDMGVRLHLDAMSRVHTEDPYDMQNGVLVRNDSDTLTTLDSTAWARALSAHVHEDLRWKVLHFLPGARVEVVRTQRNDKGAPAEAPITRTVVLPGAGAMVDVTPSWSIFGGMYRGFSPVPPGEPEDVQPELSWNQEAGTRVAFGDFHAELVGFVNEYDNLTGQCTISGGCNGDALDQQFSGGAARVHGLEASLQHVVLLPGAFSMPLMGSYTFTRGQFRTGFVSEFPQFGEVDEGDYLPYVAEHQGYGRLSVAHPRFDVGVGVSARSAMLDAAGQWPAGENDVPSLVLLDGGLRAFVTDRLTAYATGTNLTGSTAITSWRPIGARPTAPLQVMVGVEVRSPEER
;
A
#
# COMPACT_ATOMS: atom_id res chain seq x y z
N MET A 1 2.83 -30.98 9.80
CA MET A 1 3.59 -32.02 10.52
C MET A 1 2.69 -33.02 11.23
N LEU A 2 1.77 -32.64 12.12
CA LEU A 2 0.89 -33.57 12.84
C LEU A 2 0.08 -34.48 11.90
N THR A 3 -0.50 -33.92 10.85
CA THR A 3 -1.24 -34.67 9.80
C THR A 3 -0.36 -35.72 9.11
N LEU A 4 0.89 -35.35 8.79
CA LEU A 4 1.86 -36.26 8.18
C LEU A 4 2.31 -37.36 9.17
N LEU A 5 2.42 -37.03 10.45
CA LEU A 5 2.71 -38.00 11.50
C LEU A 5 1.56 -39.01 11.66
N VAL A 6 0.32 -38.58 11.70
CA VAL A 6 -0.86 -39.45 11.77
C VAL A 6 -0.94 -40.33 10.53
N ALA A 7 -0.79 -39.74 9.33
CA ALA A 7 -0.75 -40.53 8.07
C ALA A 7 0.41 -41.54 8.07
N GLY A 8 1.59 -41.17 8.53
CA GLY A 8 2.77 -42.02 8.64
C GLY A 8 2.56 -43.21 9.61
N VAL A 9 1.97 -42.97 10.78
CA VAL A 9 1.65 -44.02 11.76
C VAL A 9 0.63 -45.03 11.21
N VAL A 10 -0.43 -44.52 10.53
CA VAL A 10 -1.44 -45.38 9.89
C VAL A 10 -0.84 -46.21 8.76
N ALA A 11 -0.03 -45.59 7.91
CA ALA A 11 0.68 -46.25 6.83
C ALA A 11 1.68 -47.31 7.34
N TRP A 12 2.44 -46.99 8.38
CA TRP A 12 3.39 -47.95 9.00
C TRP A 12 2.69 -49.16 9.60
N ARG A 13 1.53 -48.96 10.25
CA ARG A 13 0.75 -50.07 10.85
C ARG A 13 0.01 -50.95 9.84
N ARG A 14 -0.53 -50.35 8.78
CA ARG A 14 -1.41 -51.08 7.82
C ARG A 14 -0.76 -51.42 6.48
N LYS A 15 0.44 -50.87 6.14
CA LYS A 15 1.16 -51.03 4.87
C LYS A 15 0.25 -51.08 3.62
N PRO A 16 -0.62 -50.07 3.42
CA PRO A 16 -1.56 -50.09 2.31
C PRO A 16 -0.85 -49.95 0.97
N SER A 17 -1.46 -50.46 -0.10
CA SER A 17 -0.89 -50.47 -1.46
C SER A 17 -0.59 -49.04 -2.01
N TRP A 18 -1.31 -48.01 -1.54
CA TRP A 18 -1.06 -46.60 -1.90
C TRP A 18 0.19 -45.99 -1.24
N TRP A 19 0.80 -46.62 -0.26
CA TRP A 19 2.05 -46.18 0.40
C TRP A 19 3.30 -46.69 -0.37
N SER A 20 3.25 -46.63 -1.70
CA SER A 20 4.39 -46.81 -2.56
C SER A 20 4.72 -45.54 -3.31
N TRP A 21 6.00 -45.28 -3.58
CA TRP A 21 6.39 -44.09 -4.34
C TRP A 21 5.71 -44.00 -5.72
N SER A 22 5.52 -45.13 -6.36
CA SER A 22 4.80 -45.24 -7.64
C SER A 22 3.33 -44.88 -7.53
N ALA A 23 2.63 -45.30 -6.48
CA ALA A 23 1.23 -44.93 -6.25
C ALA A 23 1.06 -43.46 -5.87
N ILE A 24 1.94 -42.91 -5.02
CA ILE A 24 1.95 -41.49 -4.66
C ILE A 24 2.19 -40.63 -5.91
N ARG A 25 3.19 -40.98 -6.72
CA ARG A 25 3.48 -40.26 -7.99
C ARG A 25 2.32 -40.34 -8.97
N ALA A 26 1.70 -41.52 -9.11
CA ALA A 26 0.53 -41.68 -9.99
C ALA A 26 -0.65 -40.81 -9.54
N GLY A 27 -0.92 -40.70 -8.23
CA GLY A 27 -1.95 -39.83 -7.69
C GLY A 27 -1.64 -38.36 -7.89
N LEU A 28 -0.40 -37.91 -7.68
CA LEU A 28 0.00 -36.51 -7.88
C LEU A 28 -0.01 -36.08 -9.36
N LEU A 29 0.31 -36.97 -10.28
CA LEU A 29 0.30 -36.72 -11.72
C LEU A 29 -1.06 -36.97 -12.40
N HIS A 30 -2.06 -37.39 -11.64
CA HIS A 30 -3.39 -37.68 -12.19
C HIS A 30 -4.04 -36.39 -12.74
N PRO A 31 -4.77 -36.44 -13.89
CA PRO A 31 -5.46 -35.27 -14.46
C PRO A 31 -6.35 -34.53 -13.44
N SER A 32 -7.07 -35.28 -12.60
CA SER A 32 -7.90 -34.74 -11.53
C SER A 32 -7.08 -33.89 -10.55
N THR A 33 -5.88 -34.31 -10.16
CA THR A 33 -4.99 -33.55 -9.25
C THR A 33 -4.41 -32.30 -9.91
N ARG A 34 -4.17 -32.34 -11.23
CA ARG A 34 -3.78 -31.12 -11.98
C ARG A 34 -4.88 -30.08 -11.96
N LEU A 35 -6.14 -30.47 -12.11
CA LEU A 35 -7.28 -29.56 -11.99
C LEU A 35 -7.39 -29.00 -10.56
N ASP A 36 -7.12 -29.82 -9.52
CA ASP A 36 -7.08 -29.36 -8.12
C ASP A 36 -6.07 -28.22 -7.95
N LEU A 37 -4.87 -28.35 -8.52
CA LEU A 37 -3.82 -27.32 -8.49
C LEU A 37 -4.24 -26.04 -9.23
N GLN A 38 -4.82 -26.19 -10.42
CA GLN A 38 -5.32 -25.05 -11.20
C GLN A 38 -6.42 -24.29 -10.44
N LEU A 39 -7.35 -25.02 -9.81
CA LEU A 39 -8.42 -24.42 -9.00
C LEU A 39 -7.90 -23.80 -7.71
N LEU A 40 -6.85 -24.38 -7.08
CA LEU A 40 -6.16 -23.76 -5.95
C LEU A 40 -5.63 -22.39 -6.32
N LEU A 41 -4.87 -22.27 -7.40
CA LEU A 41 -4.28 -21.01 -7.87
C LEU A 41 -5.37 -20.00 -8.25
N ALA A 42 -6.35 -20.42 -9.03
CA ALA A 42 -7.47 -19.59 -9.41
C ALA A 42 -8.31 -19.12 -8.20
N ARG A 43 -8.49 -19.98 -7.19
CA ARG A 43 -9.17 -19.62 -5.94
C ARG A 43 -8.39 -18.58 -5.15
N GLN A 44 -7.04 -18.64 -5.11
CA GLN A 44 -6.24 -17.61 -4.44
C GLN A 44 -6.37 -16.27 -5.15
N LEU A 45 -6.39 -16.26 -6.49
CA LEU A 45 -6.66 -15.07 -7.28
C LEU A 45 -8.04 -14.47 -6.95
N VAL A 46 -9.11 -15.29 -6.96
CA VAL A 46 -10.46 -14.84 -6.60
C VAL A 46 -10.51 -14.34 -5.14
N ARG A 47 -9.77 -14.98 -4.23
CA ARG A 47 -9.65 -14.53 -2.84
C ARG A 47 -8.97 -13.17 -2.74
N ALA A 48 -7.92 -12.93 -3.50
CA ALA A 48 -7.24 -11.64 -3.55
C ALA A 48 -8.17 -10.54 -4.11
N LEU A 49 -8.87 -10.83 -5.21
CA LEU A 49 -9.84 -9.90 -5.83
C LEU A 49 -11.06 -9.58 -4.94
N MET A 50 -11.58 -10.58 -4.23
CA MET A 50 -12.72 -10.39 -3.32
C MET A 50 -12.32 -9.89 -1.93
N GLY A 51 -11.04 -9.79 -1.63
CA GLY A 51 -10.42 -9.17 -0.47
C GLY A 51 -11.14 -9.38 0.86
N THR A 52 -11.40 -8.30 1.54
CA THR A 52 -12.01 -8.21 2.87
C THR A 52 -13.54 -8.24 2.89
N ALA A 53 -14.21 -8.56 1.76
CA ALA A 53 -15.68 -8.49 1.68
C ALA A 53 -16.40 -9.26 2.80
N GLY A 54 -15.87 -10.42 3.22
CA GLY A 54 -16.45 -11.19 4.33
C GLY A 54 -16.22 -10.53 5.70
N VAL A 55 -15.06 -9.91 5.92
CA VAL A 55 -14.75 -9.21 7.18
C VAL A 55 -15.54 -7.91 7.25
N GLY A 56 -15.59 -7.14 6.16
CA GLY A 56 -16.39 -5.92 6.07
C GLY A 56 -17.88 -6.19 6.29
N LEU A 57 -18.42 -7.29 5.76
CA LEU A 57 -19.80 -7.72 6.00
C LEU A 57 -20.02 -8.06 7.47
N ALA A 58 -19.12 -8.83 8.10
CA ALA A 58 -19.22 -9.19 9.52
C ALA A 58 -19.24 -7.95 10.41
N TYR A 59 -18.31 -7.01 10.16
CA TYR A 59 -18.25 -5.74 10.88
C TYR A 59 -19.53 -4.92 10.70
N THR A 60 -20.02 -4.78 9.46
CA THR A 60 -21.25 -4.03 9.16
C THR A 60 -22.47 -4.64 9.87
N ILE A 61 -22.59 -5.98 9.87
CA ILE A 61 -23.70 -6.67 10.54
C ILE A 61 -23.60 -6.51 12.05
N ALA A 62 -22.41 -6.69 12.62
CA ALA A 62 -22.18 -6.53 14.05
C ALA A 62 -22.55 -5.12 14.52
N THR A 63 -21.99 -4.09 13.88
CA THR A 63 -22.21 -2.68 14.27
C THR A 63 -23.66 -2.25 14.07
N ARG A 64 -24.28 -2.53 12.91
CA ARG A 64 -25.69 -2.19 12.68
C ARG A 64 -26.63 -3.00 13.56
N GLY A 65 -26.29 -4.27 13.84
CA GLY A 65 -27.03 -5.14 14.74
C GLY A 65 -27.02 -4.61 16.17
N VAL A 66 -25.87 -4.19 16.67
CA VAL A 66 -25.72 -3.56 18.00
C VAL A 66 -26.50 -2.25 18.08
N LEU A 67 -26.37 -1.36 17.10
CA LEU A 67 -27.12 -0.10 17.06
C LEU A 67 -28.65 -0.31 17.01
N TRP A 68 -29.08 -1.32 16.26
CA TRP A 68 -30.49 -1.71 16.24
C TRP A 68 -30.94 -2.27 17.58
N ALA A 69 -30.15 -3.17 18.19
CA ALA A 69 -30.47 -3.78 19.49
C ALA A 69 -30.50 -2.73 20.61
N ASP A 70 -29.54 -1.81 20.67
CA ASP A 70 -29.51 -0.70 21.64
C ASP A 70 -30.75 0.19 21.52
N ARG A 71 -31.21 0.48 20.28
CA ARG A 71 -32.41 1.32 20.03
C ARG A 71 -33.72 0.60 20.30
N SER A 72 -33.81 -0.71 20.00
CA SER A 72 -35.08 -1.46 20.01
C SER A 72 -35.32 -2.25 21.31
N LEU A 73 -34.23 -2.74 21.93
CA LEU A 73 -34.27 -3.58 23.11
C LEU A 73 -33.67 -2.90 24.35
N GLY A 74 -32.99 -1.76 24.16
CA GLY A 74 -32.21 -1.09 25.19
C GLY A 74 -30.90 -1.79 25.49
N ARG A 75 -30.06 -1.20 26.33
CA ARG A 75 -28.80 -1.79 26.76
C ARG A 75 -29.06 -2.80 27.88
N PRO A 76 -28.61 -4.08 27.72
CA PRO A 76 -28.74 -5.04 28.78
C PRO A 76 -27.77 -4.71 29.93
N VAL A 77 -28.15 -5.08 31.16
CA VAL A 77 -27.21 -5.15 32.28
C VAL A 77 -26.32 -6.38 32.01
N ALA A 78 -25.01 -6.15 31.76
CA ALA A 78 -24.09 -7.25 31.49
C ALA A 78 -24.02 -8.19 32.72
N PRO A 79 -24.10 -9.52 32.51
CA PRO A 79 -23.82 -10.47 33.58
C PRO A 79 -22.39 -10.29 34.11
N ASP A 80 -22.19 -10.35 35.39
CA ASP A 80 -20.89 -10.29 36.04
C ASP A 80 -20.15 -11.65 35.87
N TRP A 81 -19.72 -11.92 34.65
CA TRP A 81 -18.97 -13.12 34.32
C TRP A 81 -17.47 -12.78 34.19
N PRO A 82 -16.58 -13.68 34.66
CA PRO A 82 -15.16 -13.54 34.39
C PRO A 82 -14.88 -13.44 32.88
N GLU A 83 -13.99 -12.56 32.45
CA GLU A 83 -13.64 -12.35 31.06
C GLU A 83 -13.24 -13.65 30.33
N ALA A 84 -12.49 -14.52 31.01
CA ALA A 84 -12.12 -15.84 30.47
C ALA A 84 -13.33 -16.71 30.15
N LEU A 85 -14.43 -16.63 30.95
CA LEU A 85 -15.67 -17.35 30.70
C LEU A 85 -16.42 -16.75 29.50
N ILE A 86 -16.52 -15.43 29.44
CA ILE A 86 -17.13 -14.73 28.28
C ILE A 86 -16.41 -15.14 27.00
N THR A 87 -15.08 -15.08 26.99
CA THR A 87 -14.23 -15.49 25.88
C THR A 87 -14.42 -16.94 25.46
N ALA A 88 -14.50 -17.86 26.45
CA ALA A 88 -14.73 -19.28 26.19
C ALA A 88 -16.11 -19.54 25.58
N VAL A 89 -17.16 -18.95 26.16
CA VAL A 89 -18.54 -19.09 25.68
C VAL A 89 -18.70 -18.46 24.29
N TYR A 90 -18.09 -17.28 24.06
CA TYR A 90 -18.10 -16.65 22.74
C TYR A 90 -17.41 -17.55 21.69
N THR A 91 -16.22 -18.05 21.99
CA THR A 91 -15.44 -18.93 21.10
C THR A 91 -16.23 -20.20 20.74
N LEU A 92 -16.87 -20.83 21.72
CA LEU A 92 -17.69 -22.02 21.52
C LEU A 92 -18.97 -21.70 20.72
N THR A 93 -19.67 -20.64 21.06
CA THR A 93 -20.88 -20.20 20.34
C THR A 93 -20.56 -19.89 18.88
N LEU A 94 -19.48 -19.17 18.62
CA LEU A 94 -19.02 -18.87 17.26
C LEU A 94 -18.68 -20.15 16.50
N PHE A 95 -17.99 -21.10 17.12
CA PHE A 95 -17.64 -22.39 16.50
C PHE A 95 -18.90 -23.19 16.12
N VAL A 96 -19.86 -23.34 17.04
CA VAL A 96 -21.10 -24.12 16.83
C VAL A 96 -21.97 -23.44 15.75
N ALA A 97 -22.17 -22.12 15.83
CA ALA A 97 -22.93 -21.38 14.84
C ALA A 97 -22.29 -21.44 13.43
N TRP A 98 -20.96 -21.39 13.40
CA TRP A 98 -20.18 -21.49 12.16
C TRP A 98 -20.30 -22.87 11.52
N ASP A 99 -20.23 -23.95 12.32
CA ASP A 99 -20.35 -25.35 11.87
C ASP A 99 -21.80 -25.65 11.41
N ALA A 100 -22.80 -25.24 12.19
CA ALA A 100 -24.23 -25.40 11.86
C ALA A 100 -24.59 -24.71 10.53
N SER A 101 -24.17 -23.45 10.37
CA SER A 101 -24.45 -22.69 9.15
C SER A 101 -23.69 -23.25 7.92
N ARG A 102 -22.52 -23.82 8.15
CA ARG A 102 -21.76 -24.50 7.10
C ARG A 102 -22.47 -25.79 6.65
N PHE A 103 -22.96 -26.58 7.62
CA PHE A 103 -23.82 -27.72 7.31
C PHE A 103 -25.03 -27.32 6.50
N ALA A 104 -25.79 -26.30 6.94
CA ALA A 104 -26.98 -25.84 6.26
C ALA A 104 -26.74 -25.41 4.80
N LEU A 105 -25.67 -24.66 4.55
CA LEU A 105 -25.28 -24.28 3.18
C LEU A 105 -24.86 -25.51 2.35
N HIS A 106 -24.07 -26.40 2.91
CA HIS A 106 -23.61 -27.64 2.23
C HIS A 106 -24.79 -28.57 1.91
N TRP A 107 -25.71 -28.75 2.86
CA TRP A 107 -26.97 -29.47 2.67
C TRP A 107 -27.81 -28.87 1.52
N ALA A 108 -27.91 -27.53 1.48
CA ALA A 108 -28.62 -26.83 0.41
C ALA A 108 -27.92 -27.03 -0.95
N MET A 109 -26.59 -27.10 -1.00
CA MET A 109 -25.80 -27.35 -2.21
C MET A 109 -26.08 -28.77 -2.78
N HIS A 110 -26.38 -29.75 -1.93
CA HIS A 110 -26.75 -31.08 -2.38
C HIS A 110 -28.24 -31.20 -2.79
N ARG A 111 -29.11 -30.30 -2.28
CA ARG A 111 -30.57 -30.38 -2.52
C ARG A 111 -31.08 -29.46 -3.63
N LEU A 112 -30.41 -28.33 -3.85
CA LEU A 112 -30.84 -27.33 -4.84
C LEU A 112 -30.03 -27.49 -6.12
N PRO A 113 -30.64 -27.87 -7.27
CA PRO A 113 -29.93 -28.12 -8.52
C PRO A 113 -29.04 -26.96 -8.99
N ALA A 114 -29.46 -25.71 -8.74
CA ALA A 114 -28.70 -24.53 -9.06
C ALA A 114 -27.39 -24.41 -8.24
N LEU A 115 -27.40 -24.78 -6.98
CA LEU A 115 -26.22 -24.81 -6.12
C LEU A 115 -25.37 -26.05 -6.36
N TRP A 116 -25.99 -27.19 -6.59
CA TRP A 116 -25.32 -28.45 -6.97
C TRP A 116 -24.48 -28.30 -8.23
N ALA A 117 -24.96 -27.55 -9.24
CA ALA A 117 -24.21 -27.31 -10.46
C ALA A 117 -22.79 -26.78 -10.19
N PHE A 118 -22.59 -25.89 -9.18
CA PHE A 118 -21.30 -25.37 -8.76
C PHE A 118 -20.57 -26.33 -7.81
N HIS A 119 -21.29 -26.95 -6.87
CA HIS A 119 -20.72 -27.85 -5.87
C HIS A 119 -20.27 -29.19 -6.48
N GLN A 120 -20.87 -29.61 -7.59
CA GLN A 120 -20.45 -30.79 -8.33
C GLN A 120 -18.98 -30.73 -8.77
N VAL A 121 -18.41 -29.52 -8.96
CA VAL A 121 -16.98 -29.35 -9.27
C VAL A 121 -16.14 -29.95 -8.14
N HIS A 122 -16.52 -29.72 -6.87
CA HIS A 122 -15.86 -30.30 -5.70
C HIS A 122 -15.94 -31.82 -5.67
N HIS A 123 -17.12 -32.38 -5.95
CA HIS A 123 -17.36 -33.80 -5.97
C HIS A 123 -16.79 -34.55 -7.20
N SER A 124 -16.35 -33.84 -8.24
CA SER A 124 -15.86 -34.48 -9.49
C SER A 124 -14.46 -35.08 -9.39
N ALA A 125 -13.79 -34.99 -8.20
CA ALA A 125 -12.45 -35.51 -7.99
C ALA A 125 -12.43 -37.06 -8.03
N ALA A 126 -11.81 -37.65 -9.06
CA ALA A 126 -11.64 -39.10 -9.19
C ALA A 126 -10.58 -39.68 -8.25
N VAL A 127 -9.69 -38.86 -7.74
CA VAL A 127 -8.66 -39.20 -6.74
C VAL A 127 -8.68 -38.11 -5.66
N LEU A 128 -8.80 -38.53 -4.39
CA LEU A 128 -8.72 -37.60 -3.26
C LEU A 128 -7.25 -37.36 -2.87
N THR A 129 -6.84 -36.11 -2.92
CA THR A 129 -5.54 -35.63 -2.42
C THR A 129 -5.78 -34.45 -1.50
N PRO A 130 -4.82 -34.04 -0.65
CA PRO A 130 -4.97 -32.83 0.15
C PRO A 130 -5.25 -31.57 -0.68
N LEU A 131 -4.91 -31.55 -1.98
CA LEU A 131 -5.23 -30.46 -2.91
C LEU A 131 -6.72 -30.42 -3.25
N THR A 132 -7.45 -31.54 -3.21
CA THR A 132 -8.89 -31.64 -3.49
C THR A 132 -9.72 -30.76 -2.53
N PHE A 133 -9.21 -30.45 -1.34
CA PHE A 133 -9.79 -29.46 -0.44
C PHE A 133 -9.95 -28.08 -1.09
N HIS A 134 -9.11 -27.76 -2.07
CA HIS A 134 -9.13 -26.49 -2.80
C HIS A 134 -9.94 -26.54 -4.11
N ARG A 135 -10.48 -27.71 -4.50
CA ARG A 135 -11.34 -27.91 -5.67
C ARG A 135 -12.73 -27.30 -5.42
N ILE A 136 -12.82 -25.99 -5.37
CA ILE A 136 -14.05 -25.25 -5.04
C ILE A 136 -14.29 -24.20 -6.11
N HIS A 137 -15.51 -24.16 -6.66
CA HIS A 137 -15.91 -23.14 -7.64
C HIS A 137 -15.91 -21.73 -7.03
N PRO A 138 -15.57 -20.64 -7.78
CA PRO A 138 -15.60 -19.27 -7.28
C PRO A 138 -16.94 -18.85 -6.65
N VAL A 139 -18.07 -19.20 -7.27
CA VAL A 139 -19.42 -18.94 -6.74
C VAL A 139 -19.63 -19.60 -5.37
N GLU A 140 -19.25 -20.87 -5.24
CA GLU A 140 -19.30 -21.58 -3.96
C GLU A 140 -18.40 -20.91 -2.91
N SER A 141 -17.19 -20.50 -3.31
CA SER A 141 -16.28 -19.73 -2.43
C SER A 141 -16.92 -18.43 -1.94
N ALA A 142 -17.63 -17.70 -2.80
CA ALA A 142 -18.34 -16.47 -2.46
C ALA A 142 -19.49 -16.74 -1.46
N LEU A 143 -20.28 -17.79 -1.69
CA LEU A 143 -21.37 -18.20 -0.77
C LEU A 143 -20.85 -18.57 0.62
N TYR A 144 -19.73 -19.32 0.71
CA TYR A 144 -19.10 -19.62 2.00
C TYR A 144 -18.59 -18.38 2.72
N ARG A 145 -18.06 -17.39 2.00
CA ARG A 145 -17.61 -16.11 2.59
C ARG A 145 -18.78 -15.28 3.09
N LEU A 146 -19.81 -15.12 2.27
CA LEU A 146 -21.03 -14.38 2.63
C LEU A 146 -21.66 -14.97 3.91
N ARG A 147 -21.85 -16.30 3.94
CA ARG A 147 -22.30 -17.02 5.12
C ARG A 147 -21.40 -16.77 6.33
N GLY A 148 -20.06 -16.90 6.13
CA GLY A 148 -19.08 -16.69 7.21
C GLY A 148 -19.16 -15.28 7.79
N GLY A 149 -19.24 -14.26 6.94
CA GLY A 149 -19.42 -12.86 7.35
C GLY A 149 -20.73 -12.63 8.10
N LEU A 150 -21.83 -13.19 7.61
CA LEU A 150 -23.14 -13.09 8.24
C LEU A 150 -23.14 -13.70 9.67
N VAL A 151 -22.67 -14.93 9.80
CA VAL A 151 -22.69 -15.65 11.09
C VAL A 151 -21.74 -15.00 12.09
N THR A 152 -20.52 -14.65 11.64
CA THR A 152 -19.55 -13.96 12.50
C THR A 152 -20.10 -12.61 12.95
N GLY A 153 -20.72 -11.82 12.06
CA GLY A 153 -21.31 -10.53 12.38
C GLY A 153 -22.46 -10.61 13.38
N VAL A 154 -23.35 -11.60 13.21
CA VAL A 154 -24.48 -11.80 14.13
C VAL A 154 -24.01 -12.23 15.53
N VAL A 155 -23.10 -13.22 15.60
CA VAL A 155 -22.60 -13.73 16.89
C VAL A 155 -21.74 -12.68 17.58
N ALA A 156 -20.82 -12.04 16.86
CA ALA A 156 -19.96 -10.99 17.40
C ALA A 156 -20.79 -9.79 17.87
N GLY A 157 -21.76 -9.35 17.06
CA GLY A 157 -22.68 -8.27 17.44
C GLY A 157 -23.48 -8.57 18.69
N GLY A 158 -24.02 -9.80 18.82
CA GLY A 158 -24.76 -10.23 20.00
C GLY A 158 -23.91 -10.24 21.27
N PHE A 159 -22.69 -10.77 21.19
CA PHE A 159 -21.77 -10.77 22.33
C PHE A 159 -21.30 -9.36 22.68
N TYR A 160 -20.95 -8.52 21.69
CA TYR A 160 -20.59 -7.13 21.93
C TYR A 160 -21.75 -6.32 22.51
N TRP A 161 -22.98 -6.54 22.06
CA TRP A 161 -24.15 -5.88 22.64
C TRP A 161 -24.34 -6.23 24.13
N MET A 162 -24.09 -7.50 24.51
CA MET A 162 -24.25 -7.99 25.88
C MET A 162 -23.08 -7.65 26.81
N PHE A 163 -21.83 -7.82 26.35
CA PHE A 163 -20.61 -7.79 27.17
C PHE A 163 -19.63 -6.67 26.82
N ARG A 164 -19.89 -5.90 25.76
CA ARG A 164 -19.01 -4.81 25.28
C ARG A 164 -17.57 -5.29 25.05
N ASP A 165 -16.59 -4.57 25.56
CA ASP A 165 -15.15 -4.80 25.28
C ASP A 165 -14.60 -6.10 25.91
N ALA A 166 -15.32 -6.68 26.88
CA ALA A 166 -14.97 -7.98 27.49
C ALA A 166 -15.17 -9.17 26.52
N ALA A 167 -15.81 -9.00 25.38
CA ALA A 167 -16.11 -10.08 24.44
C ALA A 167 -15.09 -10.19 23.29
N SER A 168 -14.10 -11.08 23.41
CA SER A 168 -13.15 -11.42 22.35
C SER A 168 -13.02 -12.94 22.19
N PRO A 169 -13.14 -13.52 20.97
CA PRO A 169 -12.95 -14.96 20.78
C PRO A 169 -11.46 -15.33 20.84
N TRP A 170 -11.16 -16.51 21.35
CA TRP A 170 -9.83 -17.08 21.22
C TRP A 170 -9.53 -17.34 19.74
N ALA A 171 -8.53 -16.63 19.25
CA ALA A 171 -8.08 -16.74 17.88
C ALA A 171 -6.55 -16.76 17.82
N TRP A 172 -6.01 -17.41 16.80
CA TRP A 172 -4.61 -17.34 16.44
C TRP A 172 -4.49 -16.89 15.00
N MET A 173 -3.75 -15.80 14.76
CA MET A 173 -3.64 -15.17 13.43
C MET A 173 -5.02 -14.89 12.78
N GLY A 174 -6.01 -14.47 13.59
CA GLY A 174 -7.38 -14.18 13.11
C GLY A 174 -8.23 -15.42 12.83
N VAL A 175 -7.76 -16.63 13.13
CA VAL A 175 -8.52 -17.88 12.96
C VAL A 175 -9.00 -18.41 14.30
N PRO A 176 -10.31 -18.73 14.47
CA PRO A 176 -10.81 -19.31 15.71
C PRO A 176 -10.03 -20.58 16.11
N VAL A 177 -9.53 -20.61 17.33
CA VAL A 177 -8.61 -21.65 17.83
C VAL A 177 -9.17 -23.06 17.68
N VAL A 178 -10.46 -23.29 17.96
CA VAL A 178 -11.08 -24.61 17.85
C VAL A 178 -11.07 -25.12 16.42
N GLY A 179 -11.51 -24.28 15.46
CA GLY A 179 -11.52 -24.65 14.05
C GLY A 179 -10.11 -24.87 13.48
N LEU A 180 -9.14 -24.06 13.92
CA LEU A 180 -7.74 -24.21 13.55
C LEU A 180 -7.15 -25.54 14.04
N ALA A 181 -7.35 -25.89 15.31
CA ALA A 181 -6.87 -27.14 15.89
C ALA A 181 -7.44 -28.37 15.17
N LEU A 182 -8.73 -28.37 14.85
CA LEU A 182 -9.38 -29.44 14.09
C LEU A 182 -8.86 -29.52 12.64
N ASN A 183 -8.63 -28.37 11.98
CA ASN A 183 -8.08 -28.35 10.62
C ASN A 183 -6.64 -28.86 10.57
N ILE A 184 -5.80 -28.51 11.54
CA ILE A 184 -4.42 -28.99 11.63
C ILE A 184 -4.36 -30.48 11.93
N SER A 185 -5.26 -31.00 12.77
CA SER A 185 -5.23 -32.40 13.18
C SER A 185 -5.88 -33.35 12.16
N LEU A 186 -7.09 -33.06 11.69
CA LEU A 186 -7.90 -33.99 10.91
C LEU A 186 -8.32 -33.43 9.53
N GLY A 187 -8.32 -32.11 9.34
CA GLY A 187 -8.88 -31.47 8.15
C GLY A 187 -8.29 -31.94 6.83
N ASN A 188 -6.95 -32.05 6.76
CA ASN A 188 -6.25 -32.48 5.54
C ASN A 188 -6.39 -34.00 5.24
N LEU A 189 -6.78 -34.82 6.21
CA LEU A 189 -6.98 -36.25 6.02
C LEU A 189 -8.34 -36.58 5.37
N ARG A 190 -9.30 -35.68 5.39
CA ARG A 190 -10.62 -35.84 4.78
C ARG A 190 -10.55 -36.06 3.27
N HIS A 191 -9.68 -35.29 2.60
CA HIS A 191 -9.40 -35.41 1.17
C HIS A 191 -8.04 -36.11 0.98
N SER A 192 -7.90 -37.32 1.44
CA SER A 192 -6.69 -38.12 1.29
C SER A 192 -7.07 -39.60 1.10
N PRO A 193 -6.20 -40.44 0.57
CA PRO A 193 -6.45 -41.90 0.51
C PRO A 193 -6.31 -42.60 1.87
N VAL A 194 -6.05 -41.84 2.95
CA VAL A 194 -5.82 -42.43 4.28
C VAL A 194 -7.15 -42.63 5.00
N TRP A 195 -7.63 -43.87 5.09
CA TRP A 195 -8.87 -44.20 5.78
C TRP A 195 -8.65 -44.16 7.30
N VAL A 196 -9.14 -43.08 7.94
CA VAL A 196 -9.03 -42.87 9.39
C VAL A 196 -10.44 -42.75 9.96
N ARG A 197 -10.78 -43.75 10.78
CA ARG A 197 -11.99 -43.77 11.60
C ARG A 197 -11.67 -43.34 13.03
N LEU A 198 -12.64 -42.75 13.67
CA LEU A 198 -12.71 -42.53 15.10
C LEU A 198 -13.59 -43.62 15.74
N PRO A 199 -13.57 -43.80 17.07
CA PRO A 199 -14.51 -44.73 17.73
C PRO A 199 -15.97 -44.38 17.41
N ASP A 200 -16.84 -45.37 17.24
CA ASP A 200 -18.23 -45.16 16.77
C ASP A 200 -19.02 -44.15 17.61
N PHE A 201 -18.78 -44.11 18.93
CA PHE A 201 -19.38 -43.07 19.77
C PHE A 201 -18.93 -41.64 19.35
N VAL A 202 -17.63 -41.51 19.01
CA VAL A 202 -17.11 -40.20 18.59
C VAL A 202 -17.65 -39.80 17.23
N GLU A 203 -17.62 -40.73 16.24
CA GLU A 203 -18.17 -40.50 14.90
C GLU A 203 -19.67 -40.24 14.89
N GLY A 204 -20.38 -40.86 15.82
CA GLY A 204 -21.82 -40.70 15.93
C GLY A 204 -22.29 -39.45 16.65
N TRP A 205 -21.48 -38.86 17.53
CA TRP A 205 -21.98 -37.82 18.45
C TRP A 205 -21.09 -36.61 18.60
N LEU A 206 -19.76 -36.74 18.44
CA LEU A 206 -18.82 -35.68 18.82
C LEU A 206 -18.10 -35.05 17.63
N LEU A 207 -17.50 -35.87 16.74
CA LEU A 207 -16.70 -35.40 15.64
C LEU A 207 -16.81 -36.28 14.40
N LEU A 208 -17.04 -35.70 13.27
CA LEU A 208 -16.96 -36.39 11.96
C LEU A 208 -15.51 -36.76 11.64
N SER A 209 -15.30 -38.03 11.34
CA SER A 209 -13.97 -38.58 10.96
C SER A 209 -13.60 -38.24 9.51
N PRO A 210 -12.31 -38.34 9.15
CA PRO A 210 -11.89 -38.33 7.76
C PRO A 210 -12.58 -39.39 6.89
N ALA A 211 -12.81 -40.58 7.42
CA ALA A 211 -13.50 -41.70 6.74
C ALA A 211 -14.94 -41.33 6.34
N GLN A 212 -15.69 -40.70 7.24
CA GLN A 212 -17.06 -40.24 6.96
C GLN A 212 -17.11 -39.22 5.83
N HIS A 213 -16.12 -38.30 5.75
CA HIS A 213 -16.03 -37.36 4.65
C HIS A 213 -15.59 -37.99 3.33
N GLN A 214 -14.80 -39.07 3.36
CA GLN A 214 -14.47 -39.85 2.18
C GLN A 214 -15.70 -40.62 1.62
N LEU A 215 -16.61 -41.13 2.50
CA LEU A 215 -17.90 -41.68 2.10
C LEU A 215 -18.74 -40.62 1.37
N HIS A 216 -18.73 -39.39 1.83
CA HIS A 216 -19.41 -38.25 1.22
C HIS A 216 -18.95 -37.99 -0.23
N HIS A 217 -17.67 -38.21 -0.55
CA HIS A 217 -17.11 -38.12 -1.90
C HIS A 217 -17.20 -39.40 -2.73
N SER A 218 -17.85 -40.44 -2.21
CA SER A 218 -17.98 -41.75 -2.88
C SER A 218 -18.80 -41.66 -4.17
N ALA A 219 -18.39 -42.44 -5.18
CA ALA A 219 -19.16 -42.61 -6.40
C ALA A 219 -20.30 -43.65 -6.28
N GLU A 220 -20.45 -44.32 -5.12
CA GLU A 220 -21.46 -45.33 -4.86
C GLU A 220 -22.79 -44.68 -4.46
N GLU A 221 -23.89 -45.03 -5.12
CA GLU A 221 -25.21 -44.42 -4.92
C GLU A 221 -25.71 -44.58 -3.45
N ALA A 222 -25.33 -45.68 -2.78
CA ALA A 222 -25.68 -45.90 -1.36
C ALA A 222 -25.06 -44.88 -0.41
N HIS A 223 -24.05 -44.14 -0.83
CA HIS A 223 -23.36 -43.12 -0.04
C HIS A 223 -23.74 -41.67 -0.39
N TYR A 224 -24.59 -41.48 -1.41
CA TYR A 224 -24.97 -40.14 -1.85
C TYR A 224 -25.72 -39.39 -0.75
N ASP A 225 -25.50 -38.07 -0.69
CA ASP A 225 -26.12 -37.16 0.25
C ASP A 225 -25.91 -37.51 1.73
N SER A 226 -24.85 -38.28 2.06
CA SER A 226 -24.47 -38.62 3.44
C SER A 226 -23.33 -37.75 3.97
N ASN A 227 -23.27 -37.62 5.29
CA ASN A 227 -22.16 -36.96 6.03
C ASN A 227 -21.84 -35.54 5.51
N LEU A 228 -22.85 -34.68 5.43
CA LEU A 228 -22.76 -33.31 4.90
C LEU A 228 -22.11 -32.33 5.91
N GLY A 229 -21.97 -32.73 7.17
CA GLY A 229 -21.35 -31.95 8.23
C GLY A 229 -19.86 -31.70 8.03
N THR A 230 -19.35 -30.67 8.73
CA THR A 230 -17.91 -30.39 8.72
C THR A 230 -17.23 -30.99 9.93
N TRP A 231 -17.65 -30.66 11.14
CA TRP A 231 -17.01 -31.14 12.37
C TRP A 231 -17.96 -31.92 13.26
N LEU A 232 -19.18 -31.42 13.49
CA LEU A 232 -20.13 -31.99 14.42
C LEU A 232 -21.13 -32.91 13.69
N PRO A 233 -21.21 -34.21 14.02
CA PRO A 233 -22.14 -35.15 13.38
C PRO A 233 -23.60 -34.92 13.81
N ILE A 234 -23.85 -34.08 14.81
CA ILE A 234 -25.19 -33.80 15.30
C ILE A 234 -26.12 -33.23 14.19
N TRP A 235 -25.57 -32.46 13.25
CA TRP A 235 -26.32 -31.87 12.14
C TRP A 235 -26.79 -32.95 11.16
N ASP A 236 -25.87 -33.88 10.80
CA ASP A 236 -26.19 -35.03 9.96
C ASP A 236 -27.18 -35.96 10.63
N ARG A 237 -27.06 -36.15 11.94
CA ARG A 237 -28.03 -36.95 12.73
C ARG A 237 -29.42 -36.32 12.71
N LEU A 238 -29.53 -35.02 12.91
CA LEU A 238 -30.81 -34.29 12.88
C LEU A 238 -31.43 -34.27 11.49
N ALA A 239 -30.62 -34.23 10.43
CA ALA A 239 -31.08 -34.23 9.05
C ALA A 239 -31.31 -35.66 8.49
N GLY A 240 -30.89 -36.70 9.21
CA GLY A 240 -31.01 -38.10 8.74
C GLY A 240 -29.96 -38.48 7.67
N THR A 241 -28.85 -37.74 7.59
CA THR A 241 -27.78 -37.92 6.61
C THR A 241 -26.52 -38.55 7.19
N LEU A 242 -26.52 -38.93 8.49
CA LEU A 242 -25.37 -39.53 9.14
C LEU A 242 -25.20 -40.98 8.67
N LEU A 243 -24.04 -41.30 8.09
CA LEU A 243 -23.62 -42.64 7.69
C LEU A 243 -22.31 -43.04 8.39
N VAL A 244 -22.34 -44.15 9.08
CA VAL A 244 -21.17 -44.73 9.73
C VAL A 244 -20.98 -46.14 9.21
N THR A 245 -19.81 -46.46 8.59
CA THR A 245 -19.49 -47.79 8.07
C THR A 245 -18.00 -48.08 8.20
N ASP A 246 -17.64 -49.36 8.28
CA ASP A 246 -16.28 -49.83 8.34
C ASP A 246 -15.62 -49.97 6.98
N THR A 247 -16.43 -49.98 5.90
CA THR A 247 -15.94 -50.24 4.55
C THR A 247 -15.59 -48.95 3.83
N PRO A 248 -14.34 -48.78 3.35
CA PRO A 248 -13.98 -47.68 2.51
C PRO A 248 -14.68 -47.74 1.14
N PRO A 249 -14.98 -46.56 0.52
CA PRO A 249 -15.58 -46.54 -0.81
C PRO A 249 -14.61 -47.09 -1.85
N THR A 250 -15.14 -47.72 -2.88
CA THR A 250 -14.37 -48.36 -3.96
C THR A 250 -13.93 -47.37 -5.05
N ALA A 251 -14.65 -46.23 -5.19
CA ALA A 251 -14.37 -45.18 -6.16
C ALA A 251 -14.86 -43.84 -5.65
N PHE A 252 -14.21 -42.78 -6.15
CA PHE A 252 -14.55 -41.40 -5.85
C PHE A 252 -14.99 -40.62 -7.10
N GLY A 253 -15.73 -39.57 -6.92
CA GLY A 253 -16.10 -38.62 -7.96
C GLY A 253 -17.52 -38.83 -8.50
N VAL A 254 -17.91 -37.95 -9.43
CA VAL A 254 -19.17 -38.02 -10.14
C VAL A 254 -18.96 -38.77 -11.45
N PRO A 255 -19.86 -39.71 -11.85
CA PRO A 255 -19.75 -40.40 -13.13
C PRO A 255 -19.61 -39.42 -14.32
N ALA A 256 -18.75 -39.72 -15.28
CA ALA A 256 -18.43 -38.81 -16.39
C ALA A 256 -19.67 -38.38 -17.20
N ALA A 257 -20.65 -39.27 -17.35
CA ALA A 257 -21.92 -38.99 -18.04
C ALA A 257 -22.80 -37.96 -17.30
N SER A 258 -22.61 -37.79 -15.98
CA SER A 258 -23.40 -36.88 -15.14
C SER A 258 -22.67 -35.59 -14.82
N ARG A 259 -21.41 -35.42 -15.27
CA ARG A 259 -20.62 -34.19 -15.03
C ARG A 259 -21.06 -33.06 -15.93
N ASN A 260 -21.12 -31.87 -15.39
CA ASN A 260 -21.37 -30.61 -16.10
C ASN A 260 -20.10 -29.94 -16.65
N HIS A 261 -18.93 -30.55 -16.51
CA HIS A 261 -17.62 -30.00 -16.91
C HIS A 261 -16.58 -31.11 -17.17
N ALA A 262 -15.58 -30.81 -17.99
CA ALA A 262 -14.39 -31.63 -18.22
C ALA A 262 -13.28 -31.33 -17.18
N ASP A 263 -12.24 -32.20 -17.13
CA ASP A 263 -11.14 -32.08 -16.14
C ASP A 263 -10.10 -31.00 -16.53
N HIS A 264 -10.55 -29.79 -16.89
CA HIS A 264 -9.69 -28.60 -17.09
C HIS A 264 -10.38 -27.33 -16.58
N LEU A 265 -9.56 -26.33 -16.19
CA LEU A 265 -9.97 -25.15 -15.44
C LEU A 265 -11.15 -24.38 -16.07
N LEU A 266 -11.04 -24.05 -17.36
CA LEU A 266 -12.07 -23.26 -18.04
C LEU A 266 -13.42 -23.98 -18.07
N SER A 267 -13.43 -25.29 -18.33
CA SER A 267 -14.65 -26.11 -18.30
C SER A 267 -15.23 -26.21 -16.88
N ALA A 268 -14.39 -26.36 -15.86
CA ALA A 268 -14.84 -26.41 -14.47
C ALA A 268 -15.41 -25.07 -13.99
N TRP A 269 -14.97 -23.94 -14.57
CA TRP A 269 -15.50 -22.61 -14.27
C TRP A 269 -16.77 -22.25 -15.03
N LEU A 270 -16.86 -22.60 -16.31
CA LEU A 270 -17.97 -22.18 -17.16
C LEU A 270 -19.08 -23.25 -17.26
N GLY A 271 -18.72 -24.53 -17.15
CA GLY A 271 -19.66 -25.66 -17.24
C GLY A 271 -20.87 -25.57 -16.29
N PRO A 272 -20.68 -25.21 -15.00
CA PRO A 272 -21.81 -24.99 -14.08
C PRO A 272 -22.86 -23.99 -14.59
N PHE A 273 -22.42 -22.90 -15.23
CA PHE A 273 -23.35 -21.88 -15.76
C PHE A 273 -24.14 -22.40 -16.97
N THR A 274 -23.54 -23.25 -17.82
CA THR A 274 -24.23 -23.82 -18.98
C THR A 274 -25.28 -24.88 -18.56
N ALA A 275 -25.11 -25.47 -17.39
CA ALA A 275 -26.10 -26.40 -16.82
C ALA A 275 -27.35 -25.71 -16.25
N LEU A 276 -27.26 -24.41 -15.97
CA LEU A 276 -28.38 -23.59 -15.49
C LEU A 276 -29.18 -23.07 -16.67
N ARG A 277 -30.25 -23.77 -17.07
CA ARG A 277 -31.13 -23.35 -18.16
C ARG A 277 -32.13 -22.29 -17.71
N GLY A 278 -31.97 -21.00 -18.14
CA GLY A 278 -32.92 -19.91 -17.87
C GLY A 278 -32.46 -18.58 -18.46
N PRO A 279 -33.37 -17.61 -18.73
CA PRO A 279 -33.06 -16.34 -19.41
C PRO A 279 -32.10 -15.39 -18.63
N ALA A 280 -31.90 -15.60 -17.36
CA ALA A 280 -30.93 -14.82 -16.55
C ALA A 280 -29.45 -15.16 -16.85
N THR A 281 -29.18 -16.29 -17.46
CA THR A 281 -27.83 -16.74 -17.81
C THR A 281 -27.27 -16.08 -19.08
N ALA A 282 -28.18 -15.72 -20.01
CA ALA A 282 -27.80 -15.08 -21.26
C ALA A 282 -27.23 -13.66 -21.10
N ALA A 283 -27.68 -12.91 -20.10
CA ALA A 283 -27.20 -11.56 -19.83
C ALA A 283 -25.77 -11.52 -19.24
N LEU A 284 -25.36 -12.58 -18.52
CA LEU A 284 -24.03 -12.67 -17.91
C LEU A 284 -22.96 -13.15 -18.88
N LEU A 285 -23.37 -13.96 -19.90
CA LEU A 285 -22.46 -14.52 -20.93
C LEU A 285 -22.14 -13.51 -22.04
N LEU A 286 -22.99 -12.52 -22.26
CA LEU A 286 -22.78 -11.46 -23.27
C LEU A 286 -21.64 -10.48 -22.88
N PHE A 287 -21.20 -10.49 -21.62
CA PHE A 287 -20.07 -9.65 -21.17
C PHE A 287 -18.70 -10.32 -21.32
N ILE A 288 -18.63 -11.59 -21.71
CA ILE A 288 -17.38 -12.40 -21.71
C ILE A 288 -16.99 -12.95 -23.09
N ALA A 289 -17.85 -12.86 -24.10
CA ALA A 289 -17.60 -13.47 -25.40
C ALA A 289 -17.60 -12.47 -26.56
N ALA A 290 -16.41 -12.02 -26.97
CA ALA A 290 -16.14 -11.56 -28.32
C ALA A 290 -15.15 -12.54 -28.98
N PRO A 291 -15.43 -13.07 -30.16
CA PRO A 291 -14.60 -14.11 -30.79
C PRO A 291 -13.41 -13.50 -31.53
N ALA A 292 -12.22 -14.08 -31.29
CA ALA A 292 -11.05 -13.91 -32.13
C ALA A 292 -11.08 -15.00 -33.23
N GLN A 293 -11.11 -14.59 -34.48
CA GLN A 293 -10.81 -15.46 -35.61
C GLN A 293 -9.31 -15.43 -35.88
N ALA A 294 -8.72 -16.61 -35.97
CA ALA A 294 -7.35 -16.80 -36.41
C ALA A 294 -7.34 -16.96 -37.95
N ASP A 295 -6.35 -16.36 -38.58
CA ASP A 295 -5.96 -16.72 -39.93
C ASP A 295 -4.45 -17.00 -39.95
N ASP A 296 -4.12 -18.20 -40.48
CA ASP A 296 -2.76 -18.68 -40.67
C ASP A 296 -2.13 -18.14 -41.94
N SER A 297 -0.90 -17.69 -41.92
CA SER A 297 0.04 -17.92 -43.04
C SER A 297 1.48 -17.59 -42.68
N ALA A 298 2.36 -18.44 -43.14
CA ALA A 298 3.71 -18.77 -42.79
C ALA A 298 4.81 -17.91 -43.39
N ASP A 299 5.96 -18.02 -42.71
CA ASP A 299 7.37 -18.00 -43.16
C ASP A 299 7.93 -16.84 -43.99
N SER A 300 8.97 -16.22 -43.42
CA SER A 300 10.33 -16.27 -44.03
C SER A 300 11.38 -15.55 -43.19
N ASP A 301 12.51 -16.24 -43.02
CA ASP A 301 13.78 -15.79 -42.43
C ASP A 301 14.34 -14.51 -43.07
N SER A 302 14.88 -13.63 -42.23
CA SER A 302 16.19 -12.96 -42.49
C SER A 302 16.73 -12.36 -41.22
N ASP A 303 17.89 -12.88 -40.84
CA ASP A 303 18.84 -12.44 -39.82
C ASP A 303 19.39 -11.07 -40.23
N ASP A 304 19.27 -10.08 -39.36
CA ASP A 304 20.18 -8.95 -39.20
C ASP A 304 19.92 -8.31 -37.85
N GLY A 305 20.90 -8.44 -36.94
CA GLY A 305 20.84 -7.95 -35.58
C GLY A 305 20.80 -6.41 -35.51
N GLU A 306 19.65 -5.90 -35.12
CA GLU A 306 19.52 -4.59 -34.46
C GLU A 306 18.76 -4.80 -33.17
N GLU A 307 19.35 -4.31 -32.08
CA GLU A 307 18.79 -4.39 -30.73
C GLU A 307 17.32 -3.93 -30.70
N GLN A 308 16.44 -4.89 -30.52
CA GLN A 308 15.04 -4.64 -30.29
C GLN A 308 14.88 -3.97 -28.93
N GLY A 309 14.41 -2.72 -28.93
CA GLY A 309 14.16 -1.94 -27.72
C GLY A 309 13.29 -2.73 -26.74
N GLU A 310 13.82 -2.95 -25.57
CA GLU A 310 13.15 -3.58 -24.43
C GLU A 310 11.77 -2.95 -24.21
N PHE A 311 10.76 -3.80 -24.00
CA PHE A 311 9.42 -3.41 -23.53
C PHE A 311 9.46 -2.94 -22.07
N GLY A 312 10.38 -2.03 -21.72
CA GLY A 312 10.48 -1.50 -20.37
C GLY A 312 9.14 -0.91 -19.89
N THR A 313 8.78 -1.17 -18.66
CA THR A 313 7.78 -0.42 -17.90
C THR A 313 8.18 1.06 -17.75
N GLU A 314 9.37 1.40 -18.19
CA GLU A 314 9.98 2.72 -18.10
C GLU A 314 9.30 3.70 -19.04
N ILE A 315 8.64 4.69 -18.46
CA ILE A 315 8.11 5.86 -19.17
C ILE A 315 9.26 6.83 -19.52
N ILE A 316 10.45 6.57 -18.99
CA ILE A 316 11.63 7.39 -19.23
C ILE A 316 12.50 6.77 -20.30
N VAL A 317 12.89 7.65 -21.18
CA VAL A 317 14.03 7.48 -22.05
C VAL A 317 15.28 7.54 -21.19
N THR A 318 15.71 6.42 -20.63
CA THR A 318 17.12 6.28 -20.31
C THR A 318 17.83 6.13 -21.64
N ALA A 319 18.73 7.02 -21.95
CA ALA A 319 19.78 6.69 -22.90
C ALA A 319 20.52 5.47 -22.32
N GLU A 320 20.98 4.57 -23.20
CA GLU A 320 21.97 3.56 -22.85
C GLU A 320 22.92 4.12 -21.81
N GLU A 321 23.02 3.43 -20.66
CA GLU A 321 23.90 3.69 -19.53
C GLU A 321 24.01 5.15 -19.04
N GLY A 322 23.26 5.48 -18.01
CA GLY A 322 23.70 6.39 -16.95
C GLY A 322 23.15 7.80 -16.87
N SER A 323 22.45 8.40 -17.84
CA SER A 323 21.87 9.75 -17.65
C SER A 323 20.57 9.98 -18.42
N PRO A 324 19.52 10.51 -17.78
CA PRO A 324 18.27 10.82 -18.47
C PRO A 324 18.50 11.90 -19.55
N ARG A 325 18.19 11.59 -20.81
CA ARG A 325 18.22 12.58 -21.92
C ARG A 325 16.90 13.34 -21.96
N VAL A 326 16.65 14.15 -20.94
CA VAL A 326 15.51 15.09 -20.90
C VAL A 326 16.03 16.51 -20.78
N ALA A 327 15.41 17.45 -21.48
CA ALA A 327 15.69 18.87 -21.24
C ALA A 327 14.97 19.33 -19.98
N GLY A 328 15.58 19.03 -18.86
CA GLY A 328 15.05 19.31 -17.52
C GLY A 328 15.79 18.47 -16.49
N ALA A 329 15.68 18.84 -15.22
CA ALA A 329 16.27 18.11 -14.12
C ALA A 329 15.46 16.84 -13.84
N ALA A 330 16.03 15.68 -14.07
CA ALA A 330 15.46 14.38 -13.70
C ALA A 330 16.56 13.50 -13.14
N GLN A 331 16.21 12.69 -12.14
CA GLN A 331 17.15 11.79 -11.48
C GLN A 331 16.50 10.44 -11.23
N LYS A 332 17.29 9.38 -11.31
CA LYS A 332 16.91 8.00 -10.98
C LYS A 332 17.80 7.50 -9.85
N ILE A 333 17.22 6.88 -8.87
CA ILE A 333 17.89 6.02 -7.89
C ILE A 333 17.61 4.60 -8.36
N ASP A 334 18.62 3.83 -8.64
CA ASP A 334 18.50 2.44 -9.08
C ASP A 334 18.44 1.44 -7.91
N GLU A 335 18.26 0.16 -8.21
CA GLU A 335 18.15 -0.90 -7.24
C GLU A 335 19.42 -1.08 -6.41
N GLU A 336 20.60 -1.01 -7.02
CA GLU A 336 21.89 -1.10 -6.32
C GLU A 336 22.05 0.02 -5.28
N GLN A 337 21.64 1.24 -5.62
CA GLN A 337 21.67 2.38 -4.70
C GLN A 337 20.65 2.23 -3.55
N LEU A 338 19.50 1.59 -3.79
CA LEU A 338 18.49 1.29 -2.75
C LEU A 338 19.00 0.22 -1.78
N GLU A 339 19.64 -0.85 -2.30
CA GLU A 339 20.16 -1.95 -1.50
C GLU A 339 21.35 -1.57 -0.61
N GLN A 340 22.11 -0.54 -0.96
CA GLN A 340 23.37 -0.24 -0.28
C GLN A 340 23.19 0.06 1.22
N PHE A 341 22.13 0.77 1.62
CA PHE A 341 21.82 1.08 3.03
C PHE A 341 20.53 0.43 3.49
N GLU A 342 19.80 -0.25 2.61
CA GLU A 342 18.54 -0.93 2.96
C GLU A 342 17.54 -0.04 3.73
N TYR A 343 17.43 1.23 3.33
CA TYR A 343 16.56 2.18 4.01
C TYR A 343 15.10 1.75 3.93
N ASP A 344 14.47 1.46 5.07
CA ASP A 344 13.02 1.26 5.17
C ASP A 344 12.25 2.59 5.11
N ASP A 345 12.92 3.71 5.35
CA ASP A 345 12.39 5.07 5.34
C ASP A 345 12.65 5.76 4.00
N ILE A 346 11.60 5.99 3.22
CA ILE A 346 11.69 6.66 1.92
C ILE A 346 12.22 8.10 2.01
N GLU A 347 12.04 8.81 3.13
CA GLU A 347 12.56 10.16 3.31
C GLU A 347 14.10 10.16 3.27
N ARG A 348 14.74 9.11 3.78
CA ARG A 348 16.21 8.93 3.69
C ARG A 348 16.68 8.59 2.28
N VAL A 349 15.92 7.77 1.55
CA VAL A 349 16.20 7.48 0.14
C VAL A 349 16.16 8.78 -0.66
N LEU A 350 15.13 9.59 -0.49
CA LEU A 350 14.93 10.83 -1.25
C LEU A 350 15.87 11.96 -0.82
N ALA A 351 16.47 11.92 0.37
CA ALA A 351 17.50 12.90 0.79
C ALA A 351 18.74 12.90 -0.11
N GLN A 352 18.95 11.84 -0.92
CA GLN A 352 20.05 11.74 -1.90
C GLN A 352 19.80 12.62 -3.14
N VAL A 353 18.56 13.00 -3.40
CA VAL A 353 18.14 13.72 -4.60
C VAL A 353 18.19 15.22 -4.35
N PRO A 354 19.02 16.01 -5.08
CA PRO A 354 19.05 17.46 -4.90
C PRO A 354 17.70 18.08 -5.25
N GLY A 355 17.32 19.13 -4.53
CA GLY A 355 16.03 19.83 -4.70
C GLY A 355 14.84 19.14 -4.00
N VAL A 356 14.98 17.92 -3.50
CA VAL A 356 13.96 17.26 -2.69
C VAL A 356 14.19 17.56 -1.21
N SER A 357 13.15 17.99 -0.53
CA SER A 357 13.14 18.26 0.91
C SER A 357 12.16 17.32 1.62
N THR A 358 12.53 16.88 2.82
CA THR A 358 11.69 16.03 3.66
C THR A 358 11.52 16.63 5.04
N ARG A 359 10.35 16.42 5.64
CA ARG A 359 10.04 16.84 7.01
C ARG A 359 9.68 15.62 7.85
N GLY A 360 10.61 15.14 8.66
CA GLY A 360 10.41 13.97 9.51
C GLY A 360 9.28 14.18 10.52
N GLU A 361 8.42 13.17 10.69
CA GLU A 361 7.30 13.21 11.63
C GLU A 361 7.30 12.02 12.60
N ASP A 362 7.32 10.80 12.09
CA ASP A 362 7.24 9.58 12.90
C ASP A 362 8.60 8.92 13.13
N GLY A 363 9.60 9.27 12.35
CA GLY A 363 10.97 8.73 12.41
C GLY A 363 11.14 7.38 11.71
N TYR A 364 10.11 6.96 10.94
CA TYR A 364 10.09 5.72 10.16
C TYR A 364 9.63 5.93 8.70
N GLY A 365 9.29 7.17 8.31
CA GLY A 365 8.77 7.46 6.99
C GLY A 365 7.41 6.83 6.67
N LEU A 366 6.60 6.53 7.69
CA LEU A 366 5.28 5.91 7.50
C LEU A 366 4.27 6.82 6.82
N ARG A 367 4.49 8.12 6.92
CA ARG A 367 3.67 9.21 6.37
C ARG A 367 4.62 10.30 5.85
N PRO A 368 5.27 10.06 4.71
CA PRO A 368 6.32 10.95 4.25
C PRO A 368 5.77 12.34 3.92
N ASN A 369 6.52 13.34 4.35
CA ASN A 369 6.28 14.75 4.01
C ASN A 369 7.38 15.18 3.04
N ILE A 370 7.08 15.18 1.74
CA ILE A 370 8.03 15.42 0.65
C ILE A 370 7.65 16.72 -0.06
N GLY A 371 8.59 17.63 -0.17
CA GLY A 371 8.54 18.81 -1.00
C GLY A 371 9.65 18.81 -2.06
N ILE A 372 9.47 19.54 -3.13
CA ILE A 372 10.50 19.72 -4.18
C ILE A 372 10.65 21.22 -4.42
N ARG A 373 11.90 21.73 -4.39
CA ARG A 373 12.22 23.13 -4.67
C ARG A 373 11.40 24.11 -3.83
N GLY A 374 11.30 23.86 -2.51
CA GLY A 374 10.65 24.76 -1.54
C GLY A 374 9.11 24.71 -1.52
N VAL A 375 8.47 23.79 -2.22
CA VAL A 375 7.03 23.57 -2.11
C VAL A 375 6.70 22.95 -0.75
N ASN A 376 5.55 23.32 -0.17
CA ASN A 376 5.09 22.79 1.11
C ASN A 376 5.06 21.24 1.08
N SER A 377 5.75 20.62 2.03
CA SER A 377 5.94 19.18 2.11
C SER A 377 4.80 18.44 2.80
N ASP A 378 3.81 19.11 3.41
CA ASP A 378 2.78 18.44 4.22
C ASP A 378 2.09 17.31 3.47
N ARG A 379 2.26 16.07 3.99
CA ARG A 379 1.72 14.83 3.42
C ARG A 379 2.04 14.62 1.94
N SER A 380 3.11 15.22 1.42
CA SER A 380 3.48 15.17 0.00
C SER A 380 2.35 15.62 -0.95
N ALA A 381 1.40 16.42 -0.46
CA ALA A 381 0.16 16.73 -1.18
C ALA A 381 0.36 17.55 -2.45
N LYS A 382 1.51 18.21 -2.60
CA LYS A 382 1.86 19.05 -3.75
C LYS A 382 2.79 18.35 -4.76
N VAL A 383 3.13 17.08 -4.54
CA VAL A 383 3.97 16.25 -5.41
C VAL A 383 3.11 15.20 -6.10
N THR A 384 3.24 15.02 -7.41
CA THR A 384 2.62 13.89 -8.10
C THR A 384 3.36 12.61 -7.73
N LEU A 385 2.72 11.74 -6.95
CA LEU A 385 3.23 10.42 -6.60
C LEU A 385 2.66 9.37 -7.55
N LEU A 386 3.53 8.55 -8.12
CA LEU A 386 3.20 7.49 -9.06
C LEU A 386 3.84 6.17 -8.61
N GLU A 387 3.21 5.05 -8.96
CA GLU A 387 3.77 3.70 -8.90
C GLU A 387 3.62 3.06 -10.28
N ASP A 388 4.73 2.71 -10.94
CA ASP A 388 4.77 2.22 -12.33
C ASP A 388 3.99 3.14 -13.31
N GLY A 389 4.04 4.48 -13.08
CA GLY A 389 3.35 5.48 -13.89
C GLY A 389 1.86 5.66 -13.59
N VAL A 390 1.29 4.98 -12.59
CA VAL A 390 -0.10 5.12 -12.15
C VAL A 390 -0.17 5.97 -10.88
N PRO A 391 -1.13 6.94 -10.76
CA PRO A 391 -1.26 7.77 -9.57
C PRO A 391 -1.43 6.95 -8.30
N LEU A 392 -0.59 7.22 -7.28
CA LEU A 392 -0.46 6.44 -6.06
C LEU A 392 -1.30 6.97 -4.90
N ALA A 393 -1.46 8.30 -4.81
CA ALA A 393 -2.20 8.93 -3.72
C ALA A 393 -3.62 8.36 -3.61
N PRO A 394 -4.21 8.27 -2.41
CA PRO A 394 -5.54 7.67 -2.20
C PRO A 394 -6.66 8.31 -3.03
N ALA A 395 -6.57 9.63 -3.25
CA ALA A 395 -7.47 10.40 -4.10
C ALA A 395 -6.67 11.59 -4.71
N PRO A 396 -5.95 11.38 -5.82
CA PRO A 396 -4.98 12.34 -6.37
C PRO A 396 -5.53 13.73 -6.64
N TYR A 397 -6.82 13.88 -6.96
CA TYR A 397 -7.47 15.16 -7.21
C TYR A 397 -8.28 15.68 -6.03
N ALA A 398 -8.95 14.78 -5.27
CA ALA A 398 -9.86 15.18 -4.20
C ALA A 398 -9.15 15.28 -2.83
N ALA A 399 -8.14 14.46 -2.57
CA ALA A 399 -7.38 14.43 -1.32
C ALA A 399 -5.99 13.79 -1.54
N PRO A 400 -5.03 14.55 -2.07
CA PRO A 400 -3.74 14.03 -2.55
C PRO A 400 -2.78 13.59 -1.44
N ALA A 401 -3.10 13.81 -0.17
CA ALA A 401 -2.25 13.48 0.96
C ALA A 401 -1.79 12.01 0.97
N ALA A 402 -0.49 11.78 1.09
CA ALA A 402 0.16 10.46 1.04
C ALA A 402 -0.02 9.67 2.35
N TYR A 403 -1.23 9.25 2.68
CA TYR A 403 -1.49 8.37 3.82
C TYR A 403 -1.10 6.92 3.57
N TYR A 404 -0.94 6.53 2.34
CA TYR A 404 -0.27 5.33 1.88
C TYR A 404 0.97 5.73 1.08
N PHE A 405 2.07 5.06 1.36
CA PHE A 405 3.29 5.09 0.57
C PHE A 405 3.87 3.67 0.59
N PRO A 406 4.34 3.07 -0.54
CA PRO A 406 4.88 1.71 -0.54
C PRO A 406 6.16 1.60 0.29
N MET A 407 6.45 0.40 0.80
CA MET A 407 7.73 0.14 1.46
C MET A 407 8.88 0.24 0.44
N SER A 408 9.93 0.96 0.80
CA SER A 408 11.13 1.14 -0.04
C SER A 408 11.79 -0.18 -0.42
N THR A 409 11.75 -1.17 0.47
CA THR A 409 12.29 -2.52 0.30
C THR A 409 11.79 -3.25 -0.97
N ARG A 410 10.58 -2.96 -1.47
CA ARG A 410 10.03 -3.58 -2.69
C ARG A 410 10.20 -2.74 -3.95
N LEU A 411 10.95 -1.66 -3.87
CA LEU A 411 11.21 -0.79 -5.02
C LEU A 411 12.51 -1.22 -5.70
N THR A 412 12.47 -1.26 -7.03
CA THR A 412 13.65 -1.46 -7.88
C THR A 412 14.21 -0.15 -8.44
N GLY A 413 13.52 0.95 -8.17
CA GLY A 413 14.01 2.28 -8.52
C GLY A 413 13.06 3.39 -8.11
N VAL A 414 13.59 4.60 -8.05
CA VAL A 414 12.85 5.83 -7.78
C VAL A 414 13.26 6.88 -8.79
N GLU A 415 12.29 7.41 -9.52
CA GLU A 415 12.48 8.44 -10.52
C GLU A 415 11.90 9.76 -10.02
N VAL A 416 12.68 10.82 -10.08
CA VAL A 416 12.27 12.15 -9.64
C VAL A 416 12.35 13.12 -10.83
N PHE A 417 11.20 13.67 -11.21
CA PHE A 417 11.05 14.63 -12.29
C PHE A 417 10.83 16.03 -11.75
N LYS A 418 11.66 16.94 -12.17
CA LYS A 418 11.60 18.35 -11.82
C LYS A 418 11.57 19.16 -13.12
N GLY A 419 11.22 20.41 -13.04
CA GLY A 419 11.25 21.29 -14.19
C GLY A 419 10.35 20.84 -15.35
N ALA A 420 10.77 21.08 -16.59
CA ALA A 420 10.00 20.78 -17.79
C ALA A 420 9.67 19.29 -17.95
N ALA A 421 10.48 18.42 -17.40
CA ALA A 421 10.25 16.97 -17.42
C ALA A 421 9.00 16.54 -16.66
N ALA A 422 8.55 17.31 -15.66
CA ALA A 422 7.37 17.00 -14.84
C ALA A 422 6.03 17.30 -15.54
N THR A 423 5.98 18.06 -16.61
CA THR A 423 4.74 18.51 -17.28
C THR A 423 3.86 17.34 -17.76
N ARG A 424 4.48 16.21 -18.18
CA ARG A 424 3.76 15.00 -18.62
C ARG A 424 3.04 14.27 -17.48
N HIS A 425 3.41 14.54 -16.22
CA HIS A 425 2.85 13.93 -15.03
C HIS A 425 1.83 14.90 -14.40
N GLY A 426 0.93 14.38 -13.57
CA GLY A 426 -0.07 15.18 -12.87
C GLY A 426 -0.99 14.30 -12.03
N PRO A 427 -1.83 14.92 -11.14
CA PRO A 427 -2.31 16.30 -11.23
C PRO A 427 -1.46 17.36 -10.50
N GLN A 428 -0.59 16.99 -9.56
CA GLN A 428 0.16 17.94 -8.72
C GLN A 428 1.51 18.27 -9.40
N THR A 429 1.58 19.30 -10.23
CA THR A 429 2.77 19.61 -11.03
C THR A 429 3.52 20.86 -10.62
N VAL A 430 3.08 21.58 -9.56
CA VAL A 430 3.80 22.76 -9.04
C VAL A 430 5.19 22.41 -8.50
N ALA A 431 5.33 21.22 -7.89
CA ALA A 431 6.60 20.72 -7.34
C ALA A 431 7.35 19.85 -8.35
N GLY A 432 6.67 18.87 -8.93
CA GLY A 432 7.25 17.84 -9.76
C GLY A 432 6.55 16.49 -9.55
N ALA A 433 7.19 15.41 -9.99
CA ALA A 433 6.65 14.07 -9.84
C ALA A 433 7.72 13.09 -9.34
N ILE A 434 7.27 12.10 -8.55
CA ILE A 434 8.07 10.96 -8.11
C ILE A 434 7.37 9.70 -8.60
N ASN A 435 8.08 8.88 -9.37
CA ASN A 435 7.61 7.60 -9.84
C ASN A 435 8.39 6.48 -9.15
N LEU A 436 7.67 5.57 -8.49
CA LEU A 436 8.23 4.44 -7.77
C LEU A 436 8.15 3.21 -8.67
N LEU A 437 9.27 2.61 -8.96
CA LEU A 437 9.35 1.45 -9.82
C LEU A 437 9.30 0.19 -8.96
N THR A 438 8.43 -0.75 -9.35
CA THR A 438 8.30 -2.04 -8.68
C THR A 438 8.85 -3.15 -9.58
N ARG A 439 9.34 -4.23 -8.99
CA ARG A 439 9.99 -5.35 -9.68
C ARG A 439 9.20 -5.78 -10.92
N PRO A 440 9.84 -5.86 -12.10
CA PRO A 440 9.22 -6.37 -13.32
C PRO A 440 8.96 -7.89 -13.21
N VAL A 441 8.15 -8.44 -14.11
CA VAL A 441 8.05 -9.90 -14.27
C VAL A 441 9.34 -10.39 -14.92
N PRO A 442 10.10 -11.26 -14.27
CA PRO A 442 11.38 -11.72 -14.79
C PRO A 442 11.21 -12.59 -16.05
N GLU A 443 12.25 -12.65 -16.87
CA GLU A 443 12.26 -13.50 -18.08
C GLU A 443 12.64 -14.94 -17.77
N ASP A 444 13.49 -15.12 -16.77
CA ASP A 444 13.93 -16.42 -16.27
C ASP A 444 13.45 -16.67 -14.85
N SER A 445 13.82 -17.83 -14.27
CA SER A 445 13.45 -18.18 -12.89
C SER A 445 14.29 -17.37 -11.89
N GLU A 446 13.66 -16.42 -11.23
CA GLU A 446 14.28 -15.54 -10.25
C GLU A 446 13.53 -15.63 -8.92
N TRP A 447 14.29 -15.67 -7.82
CA TRP A 447 13.72 -15.63 -6.46
C TRP A 447 14.74 -15.10 -5.45
N GLU A 448 14.21 -14.49 -4.41
CA GLU A 448 15.01 -13.99 -3.30
C GLU A 448 14.23 -14.12 -1.99
N VAL A 449 14.96 -14.31 -0.90
CA VAL A 449 14.45 -14.23 0.48
C VAL A 449 15.46 -13.45 1.30
N ASP A 450 15.05 -12.32 1.83
CA ASP A 450 15.78 -11.46 2.77
C ASP A 450 15.12 -11.48 4.15
N LEU A 451 15.93 -11.75 5.18
CA LEU A 451 15.52 -11.78 6.58
C LEU A 451 16.43 -10.87 7.39
N ALA A 452 15.87 -9.87 8.04
CA ALA A 452 16.62 -8.97 8.89
C ALA A 452 15.98 -8.80 10.28
N GLY A 453 16.85 -8.59 11.26
CA GLY A 453 16.46 -8.25 12.63
C GLY A 453 17.28 -7.08 13.15
N GLY A 454 16.69 -6.28 14.02
CA GLY A 454 17.35 -5.07 14.50
C GLY A 454 16.98 -4.67 15.93
N LEU A 455 17.50 -3.51 16.32
CA LEU A 455 17.19 -2.90 17.61
C LEU A 455 15.67 -2.73 17.77
N ARG A 456 15.20 -2.62 19.01
CA ARG A 456 13.79 -2.38 19.37
C ARG A 456 12.83 -3.42 18.82
N ARG A 457 13.29 -4.69 18.74
CA ARG A 457 12.52 -5.82 18.20
C ARG A 457 12.05 -5.57 16.74
N THR A 458 12.83 -4.81 15.98
CA THR A 458 12.60 -4.65 14.55
C THR A 458 12.86 -5.97 13.84
N ALA A 459 11.96 -6.36 12.94
CA ALA A 459 12.10 -7.53 12.09
C ALA A 459 11.54 -7.23 10.71
N ARG A 460 12.31 -7.59 9.67
CA ARG A 460 11.92 -7.47 8.26
C ARG A 460 12.00 -8.84 7.59
N LEU A 461 11.00 -9.16 6.79
CA LEU A 461 10.97 -10.26 5.85
C LEU A 461 10.62 -9.67 4.48
N HIS A 462 11.48 -9.87 3.50
CA HIS A 462 11.18 -9.63 2.09
C HIS A 462 11.37 -10.94 1.34
N ALA A 463 10.49 -11.26 0.42
CA ALA A 463 10.65 -12.40 -0.46
C ALA A 463 9.91 -12.19 -1.77
N PHE A 464 10.53 -12.59 -2.85
CA PHE A 464 9.87 -12.66 -4.15
C PHE A 464 10.24 -13.94 -4.89
N ALA A 465 9.39 -14.33 -5.82
CA ALA A 465 9.67 -15.37 -6.80
C ALA A 465 8.93 -15.07 -8.09
N GLY A 466 9.59 -15.29 -9.20
CA GLY A 466 9.02 -15.10 -10.53
C GLY A 466 9.63 -16.05 -11.54
N ASN A 467 8.97 -16.15 -12.67
CA ASN A 467 9.46 -16.90 -13.83
C ASN A 467 8.73 -16.41 -15.07
N GLY A 468 9.41 -16.43 -16.21
CA GLY A 468 8.80 -16.03 -17.45
C GLY A 468 9.48 -16.65 -18.67
N ASN A 469 8.97 -16.28 -19.80
CA ASN A 469 9.55 -16.48 -21.12
C ASN A 469 8.96 -15.41 -22.05
N GLU A 470 9.29 -15.39 -23.31
CA GLU A 470 8.79 -14.41 -24.29
C GLU A 470 7.25 -14.30 -24.32
N THR A 471 6.53 -15.41 -24.12
CA THR A 471 5.07 -15.45 -24.22
C THR A 471 4.36 -15.12 -22.92
N ALA A 472 4.83 -15.59 -21.77
CA ALA A 472 4.14 -15.41 -20.50
C ALA A 472 5.10 -15.42 -19.31
N GLY A 473 4.72 -14.74 -18.25
CA GLY A 473 5.49 -14.75 -17.01
C GLY A 473 4.65 -14.31 -15.81
N TRP A 474 5.19 -14.53 -14.63
CA TRP A 474 4.55 -14.18 -13.36
C TRP A 474 5.59 -13.79 -12.32
N LEU A 475 5.16 -12.97 -11.38
CA LEU A 475 5.91 -12.56 -10.19
C LEU A 475 4.97 -12.51 -9.00
N VAL A 476 5.45 -12.95 -7.85
CA VAL A 476 4.81 -12.73 -6.54
C VAL A 476 5.86 -12.22 -5.58
N GLU A 477 5.56 -11.13 -4.89
CA GLU A 477 6.45 -10.45 -3.95
C GLU A 477 5.71 -10.11 -2.66
N GLY A 478 6.36 -10.28 -1.51
CA GLY A 478 5.80 -9.97 -0.21
C GLY A 478 6.84 -9.36 0.73
N VAL A 479 6.42 -8.31 1.46
CA VAL A 479 7.25 -7.65 2.48
C VAL A 479 6.45 -7.55 3.78
N HIS A 480 7.10 -7.85 4.89
CA HIS A 480 6.59 -7.62 6.23
C HIS A 480 7.64 -6.92 7.08
N LEU A 481 7.27 -5.81 7.71
CA LEU A 481 8.13 -5.03 8.59
C LEU A 481 7.38 -4.69 9.88
N ARG A 482 8.04 -4.92 11.02
CA ARG A 482 7.51 -4.59 12.34
C ARG A 482 8.58 -4.04 13.27
N THR A 483 8.18 -3.20 14.22
CA THR A 483 9.05 -2.72 15.30
C THR A 483 8.22 -2.44 16.55
N ALA A 484 8.82 -2.56 17.73
CA ALA A 484 8.18 -2.15 18.99
C ALA A 484 8.11 -0.63 19.17
N GLY A 485 8.85 0.13 18.34
CA GLY A 485 8.95 1.60 18.43
C GLY A 485 10.12 2.06 19.27
N PHE A 486 10.47 3.34 19.14
CA PHE A 486 11.57 3.95 19.91
C PHE A 486 11.10 4.97 20.95
N LYS A 487 9.83 5.33 20.93
CA LYS A 487 9.25 6.26 21.92
C LYS A 487 8.78 5.50 23.15
N GLU A 488 8.81 6.18 24.29
CA GLU A 488 8.45 5.65 25.60
C GLU A 488 7.15 6.29 26.07
N LEU A 489 6.06 5.53 26.02
CA LEU A 489 4.75 5.96 26.49
C LEU A 489 4.73 5.96 28.02
N ASP A 490 4.30 7.06 28.66
CA ASP A 490 4.27 7.23 30.12
C ASP A 490 3.45 6.12 30.81
N THR A 491 2.37 5.65 30.19
CA THR A 491 1.56 4.52 30.68
C THR A 491 2.13 3.14 30.30
N GLY A 492 3.25 3.08 29.58
CA GLY A 492 3.79 1.87 28.97
C GLY A 492 3.03 1.41 27.72
N GLY A 493 3.51 0.35 27.10
CA GLY A 493 2.90 -0.22 25.90
C GLY A 493 3.71 0.03 24.61
N PRO A 494 3.28 -0.55 23.48
CA PRO A 494 3.97 -0.44 22.20
C PRO A 494 3.77 0.95 21.58
N THR A 495 4.83 1.49 20.96
CA THR A 495 4.80 2.76 20.23
C THR A 495 5.22 2.61 18.75
N GLY A 496 5.39 1.38 18.30
CA GLY A 496 5.82 1.05 16.96
C GLY A 496 4.67 0.73 16.00
N PHE A 497 4.99 -0.10 15.00
CA PHE A 497 4.06 -0.47 13.95
C PHE A 497 4.26 -1.90 13.46
N ASP A 498 3.25 -2.39 12.75
CA ASP A 498 3.24 -3.64 11.99
C ASP A 498 2.68 -3.34 10.59
N ARG A 499 3.39 -3.76 9.53
CA ARG A 499 3.04 -3.48 8.15
C ARG A 499 3.37 -4.65 7.25
N SER A 500 2.45 -4.98 6.32
CA SER A 500 2.65 -6.01 5.32
C SER A 500 2.20 -5.52 3.95
N GLU A 501 2.93 -5.91 2.91
CA GLU A 501 2.57 -5.70 1.51
C GLU A 501 2.73 -7.00 0.74
N LEU A 502 1.82 -7.24 -0.19
CA LEU A 502 1.83 -8.37 -1.11
C LEU A 502 1.51 -7.85 -2.51
N MET A 503 2.31 -8.21 -3.48
CA MET A 503 2.13 -7.89 -4.90
C MET A 503 2.19 -9.17 -5.74
N ALA A 504 1.36 -9.23 -6.79
CA ALA A 504 1.44 -10.25 -7.82
C ALA A 504 1.34 -9.58 -9.19
N LYS A 505 2.22 -9.95 -10.10
CA LYS A 505 2.20 -9.51 -11.50
C LYS A 505 2.08 -10.70 -12.42
N GLY A 506 1.38 -10.52 -13.54
CA GLY A 506 1.32 -11.47 -14.64
C GLY A 506 1.57 -10.75 -15.96
N ARG A 507 2.31 -11.38 -16.87
CA ARG A 507 2.59 -10.91 -18.22
C ARG A 507 2.14 -11.98 -19.22
N TRP A 508 1.49 -11.54 -20.29
CA TRP A 508 1.12 -12.41 -21.41
C TRP A 508 1.28 -11.65 -22.73
N SER A 509 2.11 -12.19 -23.61
CA SER A 509 2.37 -11.65 -24.95
C SER A 509 1.73 -12.60 -25.99
N PRO A 510 0.47 -12.32 -26.42
CA PRO A 510 -0.22 -13.17 -27.42
C PRO A 510 0.40 -13.07 -28.80
N ALA A 511 1.14 -12.01 -29.10
CA ALA A 511 1.90 -11.76 -30.30
C ALA A 511 3.13 -10.91 -29.97
N ALA A 512 4.14 -10.85 -30.82
CA ALA A 512 5.37 -10.13 -30.59
C ALA A 512 5.16 -8.61 -30.38
N ASP A 513 4.12 -8.04 -30.97
CA ASP A 513 3.75 -6.63 -30.92
C ASP A 513 2.70 -6.30 -29.87
N HIS A 514 2.23 -7.30 -29.09
CA HIS A 514 1.21 -7.11 -28.06
C HIS A 514 1.62 -7.74 -26.73
N ARG A 515 1.53 -6.96 -25.65
CA ARG A 515 1.76 -7.43 -24.28
C ARG A 515 0.62 -7.01 -23.36
N LEU A 516 0.03 -7.95 -22.66
CA LEU A 516 -0.94 -7.74 -21.59
C LEU A 516 -0.27 -7.94 -20.23
N GLY A 517 -0.56 -7.04 -19.30
CA GLY A 517 -0.05 -7.10 -17.93
C GLY A 517 -1.18 -7.01 -16.91
N LEU A 518 -1.08 -7.77 -15.82
CA LEU A 518 -1.96 -7.70 -14.66
C LEU A 518 -1.09 -7.44 -13.42
N LYS A 519 -1.45 -6.44 -12.62
CA LYS A 519 -0.84 -6.17 -11.32
C LYS A 519 -1.92 -6.17 -10.25
N LEU A 520 -1.71 -6.93 -9.19
CA LEU A 520 -2.58 -7.01 -8.02
C LEU A 520 -1.76 -6.72 -6.78
N GLY A 521 -2.27 -5.90 -5.90
CA GLY A 521 -1.61 -5.56 -4.65
C GLY A 521 -2.56 -5.57 -3.45
N PHE A 522 -2.02 -5.95 -2.31
CA PHE A 522 -2.66 -5.83 -1.00
C PHE A 522 -1.63 -5.30 -0.01
N SER A 523 -2.02 -4.31 0.78
CA SER A 523 -1.17 -3.75 1.83
C SER A 523 -2.01 -3.44 3.06
N ASN A 524 -1.42 -3.60 4.24
CA ASN A 524 -2.01 -3.19 5.51
C ASN A 524 -0.98 -2.58 6.44
N LYS A 525 -1.43 -1.79 7.38
CA LYS A 525 -0.62 -1.23 8.46
C LYS A 525 -1.45 -0.99 9.71
N THR A 526 -0.83 -1.27 10.87
CA THR A 526 -1.25 -0.80 12.18
C THR A 526 -0.09 -0.07 12.82
N SER A 527 -0.29 1.16 13.31
CA SER A 527 0.76 2.00 13.90
C SER A 527 0.23 2.73 15.14
N ASN A 528 0.99 2.68 16.23
CA ASN A 528 0.65 3.37 17.49
C ASN A 528 1.17 4.82 17.53
N GLU A 529 1.55 5.41 16.40
CA GLU A 529 2.00 6.78 16.30
C GLU A 529 0.88 7.81 16.51
N THR A 530 1.25 8.97 17.08
CA THR A 530 0.34 10.06 17.47
C THR A 530 0.68 11.38 16.79
N TYR A 531 -0.29 12.30 16.74
CA TYR A 531 -0.05 13.71 16.39
C TYR A 531 0.57 14.53 17.52
N LEU A 532 0.36 14.17 18.77
CA LEU A 532 0.88 14.90 19.91
C LEU A 532 2.38 14.62 20.06
N GLY A 533 3.21 15.66 19.93
CA GLY A 533 4.63 15.69 20.23
C GLY A 533 4.87 16.15 21.69
N LEU A 534 6.01 16.74 21.94
CA LEU A 534 6.45 17.18 23.26
C LEU A 534 6.52 18.70 23.38
N SER A 535 6.38 19.23 24.59
CA SER A 535 6.80 20.59 24.92
C SER A 535 8.32 20.72 24.84
N GLN A 536 8.83 21.96 24.82
CA GLN A 536 10.26 22.21 24.73
C GLN A 536 11.04 21.62 25.90
N SER A 537 10.56 21.81 27.16
CA SER A 537 11.21 21.28 28.35
C SER A 537 11.17 19.75 28.43
N ASP A 538 10.04 19.12 28.07
CA ASP A 538 9.94 17.67 28.04
C ASP A 538 10.82 17.05 26.96
N TYR A 539 10.90 17.69 25.79
CA TYR A 539 11.82 17.29 24.74
C TYR A 539 13.29 17.36 25.19
N ALA A 540 13.66 18.43 25.87
CA ALA A 540 15.01 18.59 26.41
C ALA A 540 15.34 17.55 27.49
N ALA A 541 14.34 17.15 28.30
CA ALA A 541 14.50 16.14 29.35
C ALA A 541 14.58 14.72 28.79
N ASN A 542 13.66 14.34 27.90
CA ASN A 542 13.63 13.05 27.19
C ASN A 542 12.95 13.19 25.83
N PRO A 543 13.70 13.32 24.73
CA PRO A 543 13.13 13.51 23.38
C PRO A 543 12.28 12.33 22.88
N TYR A 544 12.39 11.18 23.49
CA TYR A 544 11.67 9.96 23.13
C TYR A 544 10.46 9.67 24.03
N ARG A 545 10.17 10.55 25.00
CA ARG A 545 8.95 10.48 25.82
C ARG A 545 7.69 10.57 24.96
N ARG A 546 6.61 9.97 25.41
CA ARG A 546 5.28 10.08 24.84
C ARG A 546 4.26 10.18 25.98
N TYR A 547 3.46 11.26 25.96
CA TYR A 547 2.52 11.57 27.04
C TYR A 547 1.42 10.51 27.22
N ALA A 548 0.98 10.33 28.48
CA ALA A 548 -0.12 9.47 28.88
C ALA A 548 -1.40 9.71 28.06
N ALA A 549 -1.70 10.97 27.71
CA ALA A 549 -2.84 11.37 26.89
C ALA A 549 -2.85 10.76 25.48
N THR A 550 -1.79 10.07 25.06
CA THR A 550 -1.68 9.46 23.74
C THR A 550 -1.81 7.94 23.76
N SER A 551 -2.21 7.34 24.88
CA SER A 551 -2.35 5.89 25.02
C SER A 551 -3.31 5.27 23.99
N GLU A 552 -4.38 5.99 23.62
CA GLU A 552 -5.40 5.55 22.64
C GLU A 552 -5.00 5.81 21.17
N ALA A 553 -3.81 6.39 20.91
CA ALA A 553 -3.43 6.74 19.55
C ALA A 553 -3.12 5.50 18.70
N LEU A 554 -3.91 5.31 17.64
CA LEU A 554 -3.83 4.16 16.74
C LEU A 554 -4.20 4.57 15.31
N MET A 555 -3.35 4.24 14.34
CA MET A 555 -3.68 4.36 12.93
C MET A 555 -3.67 2.98 12.28
N ALA A 556 -4.77 2.64 11.63
CA ALA A 556 -4.89 1.41 10.84
C ALA A 556 -5.41 1.72 9.44
N TRP A 557 -4.84 1.05 8.43
CA TRP A 557 -5.35 1.12 7.07
C TRP A 557 -5.16 -0.20 6.31
N ASN A 558 -6.02 -0.41 5.31
CA ASN A 558 -5.90 -1.50 4.35
C ASN A 558 -6.05 -0.94 2.94
N ARG A 559 -5.19 -1.38 2.02
CA ARG A 559 -5.22 -1.01 0.60
C ARG A 559 -5.28 -2.23 -0.28
N THR A 560 -6.07 -2.15 -1.34
CA THR A 560 -6.05 -3.08 -2.47
C THR A 560 -5.85 -2.29 -3.76
N GLN A 561 -5.12 -2.88 -4.70
CA GLN A 561 -4.96 -2.35 -6.05
C GLN A 561 -5.12 -3.44 -7.09
N ALA A 562 -5.66 -3.06 -8.23
CA ALA A 562 -5.76 -3.90 -9.42
C ALA A 562 -5.50 -3.03 -10.66
N GLU A 563 -4.58 -3.45 -11.50
CA GLU A 563 -4.19 -2.76 -12.71
C GLU A 563 -4.13 -3.75 -13.87
N LEU A 564 -4.72 -3.37 -15.01
CA LEU A 564 -4.65 -4.10 -16.26
C LEU A 564 -3.96 -3.21 -17.29
N SER A 565 -2.85 -3.66 -17.82
CA SER A 565 -2.09 -2.93 -18.84
C SER A 565 -2.11 -3.66 -20.17
N TRP A 566 -2.11 -2.89 -21.24
CA TRP A 566 -1.93 -3.35 -22.60
C TRP A 566 -0.88 -2.48 -23.30
N VAL A 567 0.15 -3.11 -23.80
CA VAL A 567 1.20 -2.46 -24.61
C VAL A 567 1.09 -3.02 -26.02
N ALA A 568 1.08 -2.13 -26.99
CA ALA A 568 1.05 -2.48 -28.42
C ALA A 568 2.13 -1.71 -29.17
N LEU A 569 2.77 -2.36 -30.12
CA LEU A 569 3.75 -1.81 -31.08
C LEU A 569 3.16 -1.89 -32.51
N PRO A 570 2.22 -0.99 -32.88
CA PRO A 570 1.55 -1.07 -34.19
C PRO A 570 2.50 -0.95 -35.38
N SER A 571 3.66 -0.36 -35.19
CA SER A 571 4.78 -0.28 -36.13
C SER A 571 6.07 0.11 -35.37
N GLU A 572 7.21 0.05 -36.02
CA GLU A 572 8.50 0.51 -35.47
C GLU A 572 8.49 1.98 -35.00
N SER A 573 7.62 2.81 -35.59
CA SER A 573 7.47 4.22 -35.21
C SER A 573 6.50 4.44 -34.05
N TRP A 574 5.66 3.47 -33.67
CA TRP A 574 4.62 3.65 -32.68
C TRP A 574 4.71 2.67 -31.53
N SER A 575 4.67 3.18 -30.32
CA SER A 575 4.37 2.40 -29.14
C SER A 575 3.18 2.99 -28.37
N VAL A 576 2.25 2.14 -27.92
CA VAL A 576 1.05 2.55 -27.19
C VAL A 576 0.93 1.72 -25.93
N ARG A 577 0.77 2.38 -24.78
CA ARG A 577 0.50 1.71 -23.50
C ARG A 577 -0.81 2.24 -22.91
N THR A 578 -1.75 1.35 -22.66
CA THR A 578 -3.02 1.65 -21.97
C THR A 578 -3.08 0.92 -20.64
N VAL A 579 -3.47 1.62 -19.57
CA VAL A 579 -3.62 1.06 -18.23
C VAL A 579 -4.99 1.42 -17.68
N ALA A 580 -5.76 0.41 -17.29
CA ALA A 580 -6.95 0.56 -16.47
C ALA A 580 -6.61 0.19 -15.02
N TYR A 581 -7.01 1.01 -14.06
CA TYR A 581 -6.66 0.79 -12.65
C TYR A 581 -7.80 1.08 -11.69
N HIS A 582 -7.80 0.38 -10.57
CA HIS A 582 -8.64 0.63 -9.41
C HIS A 582 -7.84 0.44 -8.13
N HIS A 583 -7.81 1.48 -7.30
CA HIS A 583 -7.22 1.45 -5.96
C HIS A 583 -8.31 1.71 -4.92
N TYR A 584 -8.29 0.98 -3.84
CA TYR A 584 -9.18 1.14 -2.70
C TYR A 584 -8.39 1.21 -1.41
N LEU A 585 -8.63 2.24 -0.60
CA LEU A 585 -8.00 2.42 0.71
C LEU A 585 -9.07 2.67 1.77
N THR A 586 -8.98 1.97 2.89
CA THR A 586 -9.68 2.30 4.15
C THR A 586 -8.65 2.74 5.17
N ARG A 587 -8.94 3.81 5.91
CA ARG A 587 -8.07 4.32 6.97
C ARG A 587 -8.89 4.83 8.15
N ALA A 588 -8.60 4.32 9.34
CA ALA A 588 -9.05 4.86 10.61
C ALA A 588 -7.83 5.39 11.38
N TRP A 589 -7.95 6.61 11.93
CA TRP A 589 -6.89 7.19 12.75
C TRP A 589 -7.48 7.80 14.02
N THR A 590 -7.22 7.14 15.13
CA THR A 590 -7.57 7.55 16.48
C THR A 590 -6.40 8.31 17.10
N LYS A 591 -6.62 9.50 17.67
CA LYS A 591 -5.56 10.38 18.19
C LYS A 591 -6.11 11.49 19.06
N PHE A 592 -5.27 12.15 19.84
CA PHE A 592 -5.60 13.43 20.45
C PHE A 592 -6.09 14.43 19.40
N ALA A 593 -7.24 14.99 19.58
CA ALA A 593 -7.83 16.01 18.72
C ALA A 593 -7.73 17.41 19.36
N ARG A 594 -8.25 17.58 20.57
CA ARG A 594 -8.29 18.85 21.30
C ARG A 594 -8.67 18.62 22.77
N PHE A 595 -8.64 19.67 23.55
CA PHE A 595 -9.34 19.74 24.82
C PHE A 595 -10.82 20.11 24.63
N GLY A 596 -11.65 19.90 25.66
CA GLY A 596 -13.06 20.34 25.68
C GLY A 596 -13.21 21.85 25.60
N GLY A 597 -12.23 22.60 26.13
CA GLY A 597 -12.13 24.07 26.02
C GLY A 597 -11.45 24.55 24.74
N THR A 598 -11.14 25.85 24.70
CA THR A 598 -10.56 26.55 23.52
C THR A 598 -9.02 26.59 23.53
N VAL A 599 -8.36 25.70 24.25
CA VAL A 599 -6.89 25.68 24.35
C VAL A 599 -6.27 25.20 23.04
N ASP A 600 -5.40 26.01 22.47
CA ASP A 600 -4.58 25.63 21.31
C ASP A 600 -3.44 24.71 21.79
N GLY A 601 -3.51 23.44 21.36
CA GLY A 601 -2.50 22.44 21.71
C GLY A 601 -1.12 22.75 21.11
N HIS A 602 -1.03 23.40 19.95
CA HIS A 602 0.25 23.75 19.32
C HIS A 602 0.94 24.89 20.09
N ALA A 603 0.20 25.97 20.38
CA ALA A 603 0.69 27.06 21.20
C ALA A 603 1.12 26.57 22.59
N LEU A 604 0.30 25.72 23.22
CA LEU A 604 0.62 25.11 24.53
C LEU A 604 1.98 24.38 24.53
N MET A 605 2.31 23.64 23.45
CA MET A 605 3.60 22.93 23.35
C MET A 605 4.79 23.87 23.13
N GLN A 606 4.61 24.97 22.38
CA GLN A 606 5.67 25.93 22.10
C GLN A 606 5.92 26.92 23.28
N GLU A 607 4.83 27.34 23.92
CA GLU A 607 4.90 28.27 25.07
C GLU A 607 5.43 27.57 26.32
N ASP A 608 5.20 26.26 26.46
CA ASP A 608 5.65 25.40 27.55
C ASP A 608 5.42 26.03 28.96
N PRO A 609 4.16 26.38 29.29
CA PRO A 609 3.88 27.16 30.51
C PRO A 609 4.13 26.34 31.77
N THR A 610 4.84 26.95 32.73
CA THR A 610 5.17 26.36 34.04
C THR A 610 4.21 26.77 35.16
N THR A 611 3.30 27.71 34.91
CA THR A 611 2.32 28.23 35.89
C THR A 611 0.99 28.56 35.19
N GLY A 612 -0.08 28.69 35.99
CA GLY A 612 -1.38 29.08 35.51
C GLY A 612 -2.14 27.95 34.81
N GLN A 613 -3.20 28.28 34.07
CA GLN A 613 -4.08 27.31 33.45
C GLN A 613 -3.37 26.45 32.38
N GLY A 614 -2.46 27.03 31.61
CA GLY A 614 -1.69 26.31 30.60
C GLY A 614 -0.85 25.18 31.22
N ALA A 615 -0.21 25.42 32.36
CA ALA A 615 0.54 24.38 33.06
C ALA A 615 -0.35 23.20 33.49
N VAL A 616 -1.59 23.47 33.96
CA VAL A 616 -2.57 22.42 34.30
C VAL A 616 -2.91 21.58 33.09
N TYR A 617 -3.19 22.19 31.92
CA TYR A 617 -3.46 21.43 30.70
C TYR A 617 -2.28 20.56 30.27
N LEU A 618 -1.05 21.09 30.40
CA LEU A 618 0.15 20.36 30.08
C LEU A 618 0.37 19.18 31.04
N ASP A 619 0.10 19.36 32.34
CA ASP A 619 0.20 18.31 33.35
C ASP A 619 -0.90 17.25 33.20
N ILE A 620 -2.08 17.61 32.71
CA ILE A 620 -3.13 16.66 32.30
C ILE A 620 -2.63 15.80 31.11
N LEU A 621 -2.00 16.39 30.10
CA LEU A 621 -1.43 15.60 28.98
C LEU A 621 -0.35 14.64 29.45
N ARG A 622 0.47 15.06 30.42
CA ARG A 622 1.52 14.25 31.07
C ARG A 622 0.95 13.14 31.97
N GLY A 623 -0.32 13.24 32.37
CA GLY A 623 -0.94 12.34 33.37
C GLY A 623 -0.54 12.67 34.82
N LEU A 624 -0.08 13.88 35.10
CA LEU A 624 0.31 14.36 36.42
C LEU A 624 -0.83 15.02 37.20
N GLU A 625 -1.82 15.55 36.48
CA GLU A 625 -3.03 16.15 37.02
C GLU A 625 -4.28 15.48 36.44
N ASP A 626 -5.34 15.34 37.23
CA ASP A 626 -6.63 14.80 36.82
C ASP A 626 -7.49 15.87 36.14
N SER A 627 -8.31 15.48 35.16
CA SER A 627 -9.32 16.35 34.59
C SER A 627 -10.44 16.59 35.61
N THR A 628 -10.71 17.85 35.95
CA THR A 628 -11.69 18.25 36.97
C THR A 628 -12.86 19.07 36.43
N THR A 629 -12.76 19.57 35.21
CA THR A 629 -13.80 20.34 34.54
C THR A 629 -14.04 19.84 33.11
N PRO A 630 -15.24 20.09 32.53
CA PRO A 630 -15.52 19.67 31.13
C PRO A 630 -14.55 20.27 30.10
N GLU A 631 -14.01 21.48 30.36
CA GLU A 631 -13.05 22.13 29.47
C GLU A 631 -11.70 21.42 29.44
N GLN A 632 -11.37 20.68 30.51
CA GLN A 632 -10.15 19.88 30.66
C GLN A 632 -10.30 18.46 30.08
N ALA A 633 -11.49 18.04 29.67
CA ALA A 633 -11.70 16.77 29.02
C ALA A 633 -10.85 16.68 27.73
N ILE A 634 -10.23 15.54 27.51
CA ILE A 634 -9.42 15.24 26.32
C ILE A 634 -10.33 14.59 25.26
N HIS A 635 -10.50 15.23 24.14
CA HIS A 635 -11.22 14.66 23.01
C HIS A 635 -10.27 13.80 22.15
N ILE A 636 -10.55 12.51 22.12
CA ILE A 636 -9.85 11.55 21.27
C ILE A 636 -10.65 11.41 19.96
N GLY A 637 -10.09 11.93 18.90
CA GLY A 637 -10.75 11.94 17.59
C GLY A 637 -10.39 10.71 16.76
N THR A 638 -11.41 10.08 16.15
CA THR A 638 -11.24 9.01 15.15
C THR A 638 -11.66 9.50 13.78
N ASN A 639 -10.72 9.54 12.85
CA ASN A 639 -10.95 9.91 11.46
C ASN A 639 -11.07 8.64 10.60
N ASP A 640 -12.27 8.15 10.34
CA ASP A 640 -12.54 7.05 9.41
C ASP A 640 -12.74 7.59 8.00
N ARG A 641 -11.93 7.13 7.06
CA ARG A 641 -11.97 7.53 5.65
C ARG A 641 -11.89 6.31 4.73
N ARG A 642 -12.64 6.38 3.62
CA ARG A 642 -12.61 5.37 2.55
C ARG A 642 -12.40 6.06 1.23
N PHE A 643 -11.49 5.55 0.43
CA PHE A 643 -11.08 6.14 -0.83
C PHE A 643 -11.21 5.13 -1.95
N HIS A 644 -11.66 5.59 -3.10
CA HIS A 644 -11.62 4.87 -4.37
C HIS A 644 -10.95 5.76 -5.41
N ALA A 645 -9.99 5.21 -6.15
CA ALA A 645 -9.40 5.83 -7.32
C ALA A 645 -9.56 4.89 -8.51
N TYR A 646 -10.21 5.35 -9.57
CA TYR A 646 -10.39 4.62 -10.81
C TYR A 646 -9.78 5.42 -11.94
N GLY A 647 -9.21 4.73 -12.93
CA GLY A 647 -8.75 5.43 -14.11
C GLY A 647 -8.49 4.54 -15.30
N LEU A 648 -8.51 5.20 -16.45
CA LEU A 648 -8.04 4.67 -17.72
C LEU A 648 -7.06 5.70 -18.30
N GLN A 649 -5.82 5.29 -18.52
CA GLN A 649 -4.80 6.15 -19.11
C GLN A 649 -4.16 5.46 -20.32
N THR A 650 -3.92 6.24 -21.38
CA THR A 650 -3.21 5.79 -22.57
C THR A 650 -2.05 6.73 -22.83
N PHE A 651 -0.88 6.18 -23.02
CA PHE A 651 0.33 6.87 -23.48
C PHE A 651 0.69 6.33 -24.85
N ALA A 652 1.03 7.21 -25.78
CA ALA A 652 1.52 6.84 -27.09
C ALA A 652 2.79 7.61 -27.40
N ARG A 653 3.79 6.91 -27.92
CA ARG A 653 5.02 7.49 -28.44
C ARG A 653 5.09 7.26 -29.95
N PHE A 654 5.42 8.30 -30.67
CA PHE A 654 5.68 8.28 -32.09
C PHE A 654 7.10 8.76 -32.37
N VAL A 655 7.87 7.98 -33.13
CA VAL A 655 9.25 8.31 -33.52
C VAL A 655 9.33 8.26 -35.02
N ASP A 656 9.80 9.37 -35.65
CA ASP A 656 10.01 9.46 -37.10
C ASP A 656 11.13 10.46 -37.41
N SER A 657 11.55 10.52 -38.66
CA SER A 657 12.56 11.46 -39.13
C SER A 657 12.13 12.16 -40.40
N THR A 658 12.12 13.50 -40.36
CA THR A 658 11.85 14.33 -41.52
C THR A 658 13.16 15.00 -41.96
N GLY A 659 13.79 14.41 -42.98
CA GLY A 659 15.11 14.86 -43.47
C GLY A 659 16.21 14.64 -42.42
N LYS A 660 16.71 15.75 -41.80
CA LYS A 660 17.72 15.69 -40.72
C LYS A 660 17.17 15.96 -39.34
N VAL A 661 15.87 16.06 -39.18
CA VAL A 661 15.19 16.28 -37.91
C VAL A 661 14.56 14.96 -37.48
N ARG A 662 14.92 14.47 -36.27
CA ARG A 662 14.25 13.36 -35.63
C ARG A 662 13.14 13.93 -34.74
N HIS A 663 11.96 13.37 -34.85
CA HIS A 663 10.79 13.67 -34.06
C HIS A 663 10.54 12.54 -33.07
N THR A 664 10.42 12.86 -31.80
CA THR A 664 9.89 11.92 -30.78
C THR A 664 8.71 12.62 -30.12
N VAL A 665 7.49 12.15 -30.39
CA VAL A 665 6.25 12.75 -29.88
C VAL A 665 5.66 11.84 -28.83
N ASP A 666 5.58 12.32 -27.59
CA ASP A 666 4.91 11.67 -26.46
C ASP A 666 3.52 12.29 -26.24
N MET A 667 2.47 11.48 -26.26
CA MET A 667 1.09 11.88 -26.05
C MET A 667 0.47 11.06 -24.94
N GLY A 668 -0.40 11.66 -24.15
CA GLY A 668 -1.13 10.94 -23.12
C GLY A 668 -2.52 11.50 -22.87
N VAL A 669 -3.44 10.60 -22.58
CA VAL A 669 -4.80 10.93 -22.13
C VAL A 669 -5.12 10.11 -20.90
N ARG A 670 -5.68 10.73 -19.86
CA ARG A 670 -6.15 10.07 -18.64
C ARG A 670 -7.56 10.49 -18.32
N LEU A 671 -8.43 9.51 -18.14
CA LEU A 671 -9.73 9.64 -17.49
C LEU A 671 -9.57 9.15 -16.05
N HIS A 672 -9.91 9.97 -15.07
CA HIS A 672 -9.74 9.64 -13.64
C HIS A 672 -10.99 9.99 -12.83
N LEU A 673 -11.27 9.17 -11.83
CA LEU A 673 -12.33 9.38 -10.85
C LEU A 673 -11.81 9.06 -9.46
N ASP A 674 -11.84 10.05 -8.57
CA ASP A 674 -11.67 9.89 -7.12
C ASP A 674 -13.02 9.91 -6.43
N ALA A 675 -13.18 9.08 -5.41
CA ALA A 675 -14.29 9.17 -4.47
C ALA A 675 -13.78 8.93 -3.05
N MET A 676 -14.25 9.77 -2.12
CA MET A 676 -13.89 9.70 -0.71
C MET A 676 -15.13 9.82 0.16
N SER A 677 -15.25 8.96 1.18
CA SER A 677 -16.19 9.15 2.30
C SER A 677 -15.43 9.35 3.60
N ARG A 678 -15.92 10.22 4.46
CA ARG A 678 -15.32 10.61 5.73
C ARG A 678 -16.35 10.60 6.84
N VAL A 679 -16.03 9.94 7.93
CA VAL A 679 -16.77 10.04 9.20
C VAL A 679 -15.72 10.33 10.28
N HIS A 680 -15.82 11.52 10.89
CA HIS A 680 -14.95 11.88 12.00
C HIS A 680 -15.78 11.96 13.26
N THR A 681 -15.27 11.32 14.30
CA THR A 681 -15.92 11.30 15.63
C THR A 681 -14.92 11.73 16.68
N GLU A 682 -15.40 12.29 17.76
CA GLU A 682 -14.63 12.59 18.96
C GLU A 682 -15.31 11.97 20.16
N ASP A 683 -14.54 11.20 20.93
CA ASP A 683 -14.92 10.65 22.22
C ASP A 683 -14.24 11.45 23.32
N PRO A 684 -14.98 11.95 24.33
CA PRO A 684 -14.41 12.67 25.45
C PRO A 684 -13.84 11.70 26.51
N TYR A 685 -12.64 11.99 27.00
CA TYR A 685 -11.93 11.27 28.05
C TYR A 685 -11.51 12.23 29.15
N ASP A 686 -11.46 11.76 30.37
CA ASP A 686 -10.85 12.44 31.50
C ASP A 686 -9.53 11.77 31.87
N MET A 687 -8.52 12.55 32.18
CA MET A 687 -7.32 12.03 32.82
C MET A 687 -7.66 11.72 34.29
N GLN A 688 -7.45 10.49 34.72
CA GLN A 688 -7.68 10.05 36.09
C GLN A 688 -6.52 9.18 36.57
N ASN A 689 -5.79 9.65 37.57
CA ASN A 689 -4.61 8.95 38.09
C ASN A 689 -3.58 8.54 37.02
N GLY A 690 -3.34 9.40 36.04
CA GLY A 690 -2.40 9.19 34.95
C GLY A 690 -2.88 8.26 33.83
N VAL A 691 -4.16 7.91 33.79
CA VAL A 691 -4.77 7.06 32.75
C VAL A 691 -5.94 7.78 32.12
N LEU A 692 -6.12 7.63 30.80
CA LEU A 692 -7.30 8.10 30.08
C LEU A 692 -8.50 7.21 30.40
N VAL A 693 -9.57 7.81 30.90
CA VAL A 693 -10.85 7.14 31.18
C VAL A 693 -11.93 7.81 30.36
N ARG A 694 -12.61 7.04 29.49
CA ARG A 694 -13.73 7.57 28.72
C ARG A 694 -14.83 8.03 29.67
N ASN A 695 -15.27 9.28 29.55
CA ASN A 695 -16.37 9.79 30.36
C ASN A 695 -17.75 9.42 29.76
N ASP A 696 -18.84 9.69 30.51
CA ASP A 696 -20.21 9.31 30.11
C ASP A 696 -20.83 10.20 29.04
N SER A 697 -20.10 11.19 28.53
CA SER A 697 -20.62 12.08 27.48
C SER A 697 -20.74 11.37 26.13
N ASP A 698 -21.68 11.81 25.31
CA ASP A 698 -21.91 11.21 23.99
C ASP A 698 -20.74 11.46 23.03
N THR A 699 -20.50 10.48 22.16
CA THR A 699 -19.58 10.63 21.02
C THR A 699 -20.06 11.75 20.10
N LEU A 700 -19.23 12.72 19.83
CA LEU A 700 -19.51 13.82 18.91
C LEU A 700 -19.13 13.43 17.48
N THR A 701 -20.05 13.50 16.52
CA THR A 701 -19.71 13.43 15.09
C THR A 701 -19.35 14.82 14.61
N THR A 702 -18.07 15.04 14.31
CA THR A 702 -17.54 16.35 13.87
C THR A 702 -17.58 16.51 12.37
N LEU A 703 -17.62 15.40 11.59
CA LEU A 703 -17.71 15.44 10.13
C LEU A 703 -18.36 14.14 9.62
N ASP A 704 -19.35 14.25 8.72
CA ASP A 704 -19.89 13.14 7.93
C ASP A 704 -20.11 13.65 6.50
N SER A 705 -19.20 13.31 5.59
CA SER A 705 -19.21 13.86 4.24
C SER A 705 -18.76 12.86 3.18
N THR A 706 -19.17 13.13 1.93
CA THR A 706 -18.67 12.47 0.73
C THR A 706 -18.12 13.51 -0.24
N ALA A 707 -17.02 13.18 -0.90
CA ALA A 707 -16.46 14.03 -1.93
C ALA A 707 -16.01 13.18 -3.11
N TRP A 708 -16.04 13.77 -4.32
CA TRP A 708 -15.50 13.13 -5.51
C TRP A 708 -14.86 14.17 -6.45
N ALA A 709 -13.93 13.70 -7.27
CA ALA A 709 -13.34 14.43 -8.38
C ALA A 709 -13.36 13.57 -9.64
N ARG A 710 -13.75 14.15 -10.77
CA ARG A 710 -13.65 13.55 -12.11
C ARG A 710 -12.74 14.42 -12.94
N ALA A 711 -11.72 13.82 -13.52
CA ALA A 711 -10.73 14.54 -14.28
C ALA A 711 -10.52 13.92 -15.66
N LEU A 712 -10.39 14.78 -16.66
CA LEU A 712 -9.84 14.48 -17.96
C LEU A 712 -8.54 15.25 -18.10
N SER A 713 -7.43 14.57 -18.29
CA SER A 713 -6.16 15.19 -18.61
C SER A 713 -5.64 14.70 -19.97
N ALA A 714 -5.05 15.61 -20.74
CA ALA A 714 -4.36 15.28 -21.96
C ALA A 714 -3.05 16.06 -22.07
N HIS A 715 -2.01 15.45 -22.60
CA HIS A 715 -0.75 16.12 -22.86
C HIS A 715 -0.13 15.68 -24.19
N VAL A 716 0.69 16.55 -24.72
CA VAL A 716 1.56 16.29 -25.86
C VAL A 716 2.92 16.95 -25.59
N HIS A 717 3.97 16.21 -25.84
CA HIS A 717 5.36 16.67 -25.80
C HIS A 717 6.10 16.17 -27.02
N GLU A 718 6.96 16.98 -27.60
CA GLU A 718 7.78 16.60 -28.73
C GLU A 718 9.25 16.89 -28.44
N ASP A 719 10.13 15.97 -28.72
CA ASP A 719 11.58 16.19 -28.83
C ASP A 719 11.95 16.30 -30.31
N LEU A 720 12.22 17.51 -30.73
CA LEU A 720 12.72 17.87 -32.06
C LEU A 720 14.24 17.86 -32.02
N ARG A 721 14.86 16.80 -32.49
CA ARG A 721 16.31 16.69 -32.52
C ARG A 721 16.88 17.04 -33.92
N TRP A 722 17.69 18.11 -33.96
CA TRP A 722 18.41 18.51 -35.14
C TRP A 722 19.91 18.58 -34.83
N LYS A 723 20.68 17.56 -35.26
CA LYS A 723 22.09 17.39 -34.92
C LYS A 723 22.28 17.41 -33.38
N VAL A 724 22.98 18.44 -32.86
CA VAL A 724 23.27 18.68 -31.44
C VAL A 724 22.18 19.46 -30.70
N LEU A 725 21.17 19.94 -31.39
CA LEU A 725 20.11 20.76 -30.83
C LEU A 725 18.87 19.93 -30.61
N HIS A 726 18.30 20.03 -29.42
CA HIS A 726 16.98 19.51 -29.05
C HIS A 726 16.07 20.65 -28.68
N PHE A 727 14.85 20.66 -29.21
CA PHE A 727 13.79 21.58 -28.81
C PHE A 727 12.58 20.77 -28.36
N LEU A 728 12.10 21.02 -27.14
CA LEU A 728 11.11 20.19 -26.46
C LEU A 728 9.86 21.02 -26.09
N PRO A 729 8.99 21.38 -27.07
CA PRO A 729 7.71 22.01 -26.78
C PRO A 729 6.76 20.97 -26.20
N GLY A 730 5.87 21.44 -25.31
CA GLY A 730 4.84 20.58 -24.76
C GLY A 730 3.68 21.38 -24.15
N ALA A 731 2.56 20.72 -23.99
CA ALA A 731 1.41 21.28 -23.30
C ALA A 731 0.60 20.16 -22.63
N ARG A 732 -0.05 20.55 -21.54
CA ARG A 732 -1.00 19.70 -20.81
C ARG A 732 -2.29 20.47 -20.57
N VAL A 733 -3.43 19.78 -20.65
CA VAL A 733 -4.74 20.32 -20.32
C VAL A 733 -5.35 19.46 -19.21
N GLU A 734 -5.89 20.11 -18.19
CA GLU A 734 -6.62 19.46 -17.09
C GLU A 734 -8.03 20.03 -17.04
N VAL A 735 -9.03 19.16 -17.10
CA VAL A 735 -10.44 19.47 -16.87
C VAL A 735 -10.88 18.70 -15.64
N VAL A 736 -11.09 19.40 -14.53
CA VAL A 736 -11.38 18.80 -13.22
C VAL A 736 -12.75 19.25 -12.75
N ARG A 737 -13.63 18.30 -12.46
CA ARG A 737 -14.95 18.51 -11.89
C ARG A 737 -15.02 17.90 -10.53
N THR A 738 -15.34 18.71 -9.49
CA THR A 738 -15.35 18.32 -8.08
C THR A 738 -16.70 18.58 -7.44
N GLN A 739 -17.03 17.80 -6.40
CA GLN A 739 -18.21 18.02 -5.55
C GLN A 739 -17.93 17.48 -4.16
N ARG A 740 -18.43 18.18 -3.13
CA ARG A 740 -18.53 17.73 -1.76
C ARG A 740 -19.98 17.77 -1.32
N ASN A 741 -20.40 16.80 -0.52
CA ASN A 741 -21.72 16.76 0.09
C ASN A 741 -21.55 16.41 1.57
N ASP A 742 -21.92 17.34 2.43
CA ASP A 742 -21.94 17.15 3.87
C ASP A 742 -23.32 16.65 4.28
N LYS A 743 -23.36 15.63 5.13
CA LYS A 743 -24.60 15.01 5.57
C LYS A 743 -25.41 15.99 6.42
N GLY A 744 -26.66 16.18 6.03
CA GLY A 744 -27.56 17.15 6.68
C GLY A 744 -27.53 18.57 6.07
N ALA A 745 -26.58 18.87 5.17
CA ALA A 745 -26.57 20.07 4.38
C ALA A 745 -27.20 19.86 2.99
N PRO A 746 -27.68 20.90 2.30
CA PRO A 746 -28.11 20.80 0.91
C PRO A 746 -26.95 20.35 0.04
N ALA A 747 -27.22 19.51 -0.97
CA ALA A 747 -26.20 19.04 -1.91
C ALA A 747 -25.63 20.25 -2.70
N GLU A 748 -24.33 20.43 -2.69
CA GLU A 748 -23.66 21.47 -3.47
C GLU A 748 -23.67 21.12 -4.96
N ALA A 749 -23.69 22.15 -5.82
CA ALA A 749 -23.50 21.93 -7.25
C ALA A 749 -22.04 21.57 -7.56
N PRO A 750 -21.79 20.62 -8.49
CA PRO A 750 -20.42 20.32 -8.86
C PRO A 750 -19.78 21.45 -9.65
N ILE A 751 -18.52 21.77 -9.33
CA ILE A 751 -17.74 22.86 -9.93
C ILE A 751 -16.76 22.26 -10.93
N THR A 752 -16.63 22.88 -12.12
CA THR A 752 -15.69 22.44 -13.17
C THR A 752 -14.65 23.53 -13.40
N ARG A 753 -13.37 23.16 -13.33
CA ARG A 753 -12.23 24.03 -13.61
C ARG A 753 -11.41 23.46 -14.76
N THR A 754 -10.95 24.34 -15.67
CA THR A 754 -10.11 23.95 -16.81
C THR A 754 -8.83 24.76 -16.78
N VAL A 755 -7.69 24.09 -16.89
CA VAL A 755 -6.37 24.73 -16.88
C VAL A 755 -5.54 24.21 -18.05
N VAL A 756 -4.81 25.14 -18.70
CA VAL A 756 -3.84 24.81 -19.76
C VAL A 756 -2.45 25.10 -19.23
N LEU A 757 -1.56 24.13 -19.36
CA LEU A 757 -0.23 24.11 -18.79
C LEU A 757 0.81 23.98 -19.92
N PRO A 758 1.23 25.10 -20.55
CA PRO A 758 2.26 25.08 -21.58
C PRO A 758 3.64 24.90 -20.93
N GLY A 759 4.55 24.32 -21.70
CA GLY A 759 5.96 24.18 -21.34
C GLY A 759 6.84 24.07 -22.58
N ALA A 760 8.09 24.48 -22.45
CA ALA A 760 9.09 24.27 -23.47
C ALA A 760 10.47 24.09 -22.85
N GLY A 761 11.29 23.28 -23.48
CA GLY A 761 12.70 23.10 -23.12
C GLY A 761 13.59 23.14 -24.36
N ALA A 762 14.87 23.36 -24.15
CA ALA A 762 15.90 23.23 -25.17
C ALA A 762 17.16 22.60 -24.58
N MET A 763 17.88 21.81 -25.37
CA MET A 763 19.15 21.22 -24.98
C MET A 763 20.13 21.28 -26.15
N VAL A 764 21.38 21.45 -25.82
CA VAL A 764 22.51 21.45 -26.78
C VAL A 764 23.53 20.43 -26.30
N ASP A 765 23.77 19.40 -27.09
CA ASP A 765 24.88 18.47 -26.90
C ASP A 765 26.17 19.12 -27.41
N VAL A 766 26.87 19.81 -26.50
CA VAL A 766 28.17 20.49 -26.86
C VAL A 766 29.19 19.45 -27.30
N THR A 767 29.23 18.32 -26.63
CA THR A 767 29.93 17.09 -26.97
C THR A 767 29.05 15.87 -26.64
N PRO A 768 29.43 14.65 -27.05
CA PRO A 768 28.68 13.46 -26.62
C PRO A 768 28.60 13.29 -25.09
N SER A 769 29.53 13.87 -24.33
CA SER A 769 29.65 13.78 -22.88
C SER A 769 29.27 15.06 -22.14
N TRP A 770 28.87 16.13 -22.82
CA TRP A 770 28.57 17.40 -22.22
C TRP A 770 27.37 18.07 -22.89
N SER A 771 26.32 18.33 -22.12
CA SER A 771 25.15 19.04 -22.60
C SER A 771 24.83 20.24 -21.72
N ILE A 772 24.17 21.25 -22.31
CA ILE A 772 23.58 22.43 -21.66
C ILE A 772 22.09 22.42 -21.97
N PHE A 773 21.26 22.66 -20.98
CA PHE A 773 19.81 22.65 -21.16
C PHE A 773 19.15 23.78 -20.39
N GLY A 774 17.93 24.10 -20.76
CA GLY A 774 17.06 25.01 -20.05
C GLY A 774 15.63 24.85 -20.48
N GLY A 775 14.72 25.23 -19.61
CA GLY A 775 13.29 25.10 -19.88
C GLY A 775 12.42 25.94 -18.94
N MET A 776 11.18 26.08 -19.34
CA MET A 776 10.13 26.67 -18.51
C MET A 776 8.82 25.94 -18.71
N TYR A 777 8.03 25.83 -17.64
CA TYR A 777 6.70 25.21 -17.70
C TYR A 777 5.74 25.81 -16.69
N ARG A 778 4.43 25.70 -16.98
CA ARG A 778 3.37 26.07 -16.07
C ARG A 778 3.06 24.90 -15.13
N GLY A 779 3.24 25.09 -13.82
CA GLY A 779 2.87 24.14 -12.77
C GLY A 779 1.43 24.38 -12.29
N PHE A 780 0.79 23.33 -11.75
CA PHE A 780 -0.60 23.30 -11.31
C PHE A 780 -0.79 22.43 -10.09
N SER A 781 -1.64 22.88 -9.16
CA SER A 781 -2.22 22.06 -8.08
C SER A 781 -3.74 22.29 -8.03
N PRO A 782 -4.59 21.25 -8.13
CA PRO A 782 -6.04 21.40 -8.18
C PRO A 782 -6.62 21.93 -6.87
N VAL A 783 -7.77 22.56 -6.99
CA VAL A 783 -8.59 23.03 -5.84
C VAL A 783 -9.33 21.83 -5.25
N PRO A 784 -9.31 21.62 -3.92
CA PRO A 784 -10.06 20.55 -3.25
C PRO A 784 -11.58 20.64 -3.48
N PRO A 785 -12.34 19.53 -3.37
CA PRO A 785 -13.79 19.55 -3.38
C PRO A 785 -14.37 20.34 -2.19
N GLY A 786 -15.43 21.14 -2.44
CA GLY A 786 -16.11 21.96 -1.42
C GLY A 786 -15.66 23.43 -1.38
N GLU A 787 -14.64 23.77 -2.15
CA GLU A 787 -14.20 25.16 -2.28
C GLU A 787 -15.07 25.93 -3.28
N PRO A 788 -15.43 27.21 -3.00
CA PRO A 788 -16.22 28.08 -3.89
C PRO A 788 -15.60 28.22 -5.31
N GLU A 789 -16.40 28.63 -6.27
CA GLU A 789 -15.98 28.71 -7.68
C GLU A 789 -14.87 29.76 -7.90
N ASP A 790 -14.85 30.82 -7.11
CA ASP A 790 -13.87 31.91 -7.16
C ASP A 790 -12.51 31.55 -6.59
N VAL A 791 -12.41 30.47 -5.81
CA VAL A 791 -11.12 29.94 -5.33
C VAL A 791 -10.30 29.42 -6.52
N GLN A 792 -9.14 30.03 -6.70
CA GLN A 792 -8.24 29.72 -7.80
C GLN A 792 -7.31 28.56 -7.46
N PRO A 793 -6.95 27.71 -8.44
CA PRO A 793 -5.91 26.71 -8.27
C PRO A 793 -4.55 27.38 -8.01
N GLU A 794 -3.64 26.63 -7.40
CA GLU A 794 -2.25 27.06 -7.33
C GLU A 794 -1.61 26.91 -8.71
N LEU A 795 -0.97 27.99 -9.18
CA LEU A 795 -0.28 28.04 -10.46
C LEU A 795 1.12 28.62 -10.27
N SER A 796 2.09 28.05 -10.96
CA SER A 796 3.47 28.52 -10.93
C SER A 796 4.08 28.59 -12.33
N TRP A 797 5.00 29.53 -12.55
CA TRP A 797 5.97 29.47 -13.63
C TRP A 797 7.31 28.94 -13.11
N ASN A 798 7.71 27.78 -13.59
CA ASN A 798 8.92 27.12 -13.18
C ASN A 798 9.95 27.21 -14.32
N GLN A 799 11.11 27.82 -14.05
CA GLN A 799 12.19 28.05 -14.98
C GLN A 799 13.45 27.39 -14.46
N GLU A 800 14.22 26.80 -15.36
CA GLU A 800 15.50 26.18 -15.02
C GLU A 800 16.50 26.30 -16.17
N ALA A 801 17.77 26.31 -15.80
CA ALA A 801 18.88 26.18 -16.73
C ALA A 801 20.01 25.39 -16.06
N GLY A 802 20.62 24.48 -16.80
CA GLY A 802 21.64 23.62 -16.24
C GLY A 802 22.62 23.08 -17.25
N THR A 803 23.63 22.40 -16.73
CA THR A 803 24.63 21.68 -17.52
C THR A 803 24.83 20.29 -16.94
N ARG A 804 25.05 19.34 -17.80
CA ARG A 804 25.26 17.92 -17.46
C ARG A 804 26.52 17.41 -18.19
N VAL A 805 27.38 16.71 -17.43
CA VAL A 805 28.60 16.07 -17.92
C VAL A 805 28.55 14.59 -17.55
N ALA A 806 28.73 13.72 -18.52
CA ALA A 806 28.76 12.26 -18.31
C ALA A 806 29.86 11.64 -19.20
N PHE A 807 30.88 11.05 -18.59
CA PHE A 807 31.92 10.30 -19.31
C PHE A 807 32.40 9.13 -18.43
N GLY A 808 32.27 7.90 -18.96
CA GLY A 808 32.50 6.70 -18.17
C GLY A 808 31.61 6.75 -16.92
N ASP A 809 32.16 6.37 -15.78
CA ASP A 809 31.47 6.37 -14.46
C ASP A 809 31.39 7.76 -13.80
N PHE A 810 31.81 8.82 -14.46
CA PHE A 810 31.73 10.18 -13.95
C PHE A 810 30.47 10.87 -14.47
N HIS A 811 29.59 11.25 -13.56
CA HIS A 811 28.35 11.99 -13.83
C HIS A 811 28.30 13.22 -12.94
N ALA A 812 28.08 14.39 -13.52
CA ALA A 812 27.89 15.65 -12.78
C ALA A 812 26.79 16.49 -13.42
N GLU A 813 25.94 17.08 -12.58
CA GLU A 813 24.88 17.99 -13.03
C GLU A 813 24.84 19.23 -12.12
N LEU A 814 24.64 20.40 -12.74
CA LEU A 814 24.43 21.66 -12.06
C LEU A 814 23.21 22.35 -12.67
N VAL A 815 22.21 22.71 -11.85
CA VAL A 815 20.94 23.31 -12.27
C VAL A 815 20.62 24.53 -11.41
N GLY A 816 20.42 25.69 -12.04
CA GLY A 816 19.81 26.86 -11.42
C GLY A 816 18.32 26.87 -11.72
N PHE A 817 17.48 27.24 -10.77
CA PHE A 817 16.03 27.29 -10.94
C PHE A 817 15.39 28.53 -10.29
N VAL A 818 14.25 28.94 -10.86
CA VAL A 818 13.37 30.00 -10.34
C VAL A 818 11.92 29.58 -10.55
N ASN A 819 11.16 29.53 -9.47
CA ASN A 819 9.73 29.21 -9.47
C ASN A 819 8.96 30.44 -8.95
N GLU A 820 8.09 30.98 -9.80
CA GLU A 820 7.21 32.11 -9.49
C GLU A 820 5.78 31.61 -9.30
N TYR A 821 5.24 31.77 -8.11
CA TYR A 821 3.87 31.39 -7.76
C TYR A 821 2.96 32.62 -7.88
N ASP A 822 1.90 32.51 -8.68
CA ASP A 822 0.87 33.57 -8.77
C ASP A 822 0.00 33.59 -7.53
N ASN A 823 -0.31 32.37 -6.99
CA ASN A 823 -1.10 32.16 -5.81
C ASN A 823 -0.59 30.88 -5.09
N LEU A 824 0.31 31.06 -4.13
CA LEU A 824 0.74 29.97 -3.25
C LEU A 824 -0.42 29.59 -2.34
N THR A 825 -0.72 28.31 -2.20
CA THR A 825 -1.84 27.87 -1.37
C THR A 825 -1.38 26.98 -0.23
N GLY A 826 -2.01 27.15 0.94
CA GLY A 826 -1.95 26.22 2.06
C GLY A 826 -3.29 25.50 2.20
N GLN A 827 -3.26 24.18 2.34
CA GLN A 827 -4.45 23.41 2.71
C GLN A 827 -4.48 23.19 4.22
N CYS A 828 -5.56 23.55 4.85
CA CYS A 828 -5.71 23.42 6.29
C CYS A 828 -5.91 21.94 6.66
N THR A 829 -4.91 21.34 7.27
CA THR A 829 -4.92 19.96 7.75
C THR A 829 -4.59 19.94 9.25
N ILE A 830 -5.01 18.90 9.96
CA ILE A 830 -4.56 18.73 11.35
C ILE A 830 -3.02 18.59 11.41
N SER A 831 -2.39 17.99 10.39
CA SER A 831 -0.93 17.90 10.29
C SER A 831 -0.25 19.24 10.05
N GLY A 832 -0.97 20.19 9.47
CA GLY A 832 -0.54 21.59 9.31
C GLY A 832 -0.76 22.47 10.55
N GLY A 833 -1.43 21.94 11.58
CA GLY A 833 -1.74 22.65 12.84
C GLY A 833 -3.14 23.25 12.87
N CYS A 834 -4.02 22.92 11.92
CA CYS A 834 -5.39 23.43 11.88
C CYS A 834 -6.36 22.59 12.72
N ASN A 835 -7.42 23.23 13.18
CA ASN A 835 -8.52 22.62 13.93
C ASN A 835 -9.87 23.26 13.55
N GLY A 836 -10.97 22.69 14.07
CA GLY A 836 -12.32 23.24 13.93
C GLY A 836 -12.81 23.38 12.49
N ASP A 837 -13.51 24.48 12.21
CA ASP A 837 -14.19 24.74 10.93
C ASP A 837 -13.24 25.05 9.78
N ALA A 838 -11.99 25.39 10.07
CA ALA A 838 -10.95 25.65 9.05
C ALA A 838 -10.41 24.37 8.39
N LEU A 839 -10.70 23.17 8.96
CA LEU A 839 -10.20 21.92 8.41
C LEU A 839 -10.65 21.65 6.98
N ASP A 840 -9.70 21.24 6.16
CA ASP A 840 -9.82 20.94 4.73
C ASP A 840 -10.07 22.17 3.82
N GLN A 841 -10.10 23.40 4.36
CA GLN A 841 -10.18 24.62 3.56
C GLN A 841 -8.83 24.96 2.92
N GLN A 842 -8.87 25.56 1.73
CA GLN A 842 -7.69 26.09 1.04
C GLN A 842 -7.54 27.58 1.34
N PHE A 843 -6.36 27.96 1.79
CA PHE A 843 -6.00 29.36 2.06
C PHE A 843 -5.03 29.85 1.00
N SER A 844 -5.28 31.08 0.50
CA SER A 844 -4.35 31.77 -0.40
C SER A 844 -3.20 32.37 0.39
N GLY A 845 -1.97 32.15 -0.05
CA GLY A 845 -0.73 32.74 0.46
C GLY A 845 -0.15 33.81 -0.45
N GLY A 846 -0.95 34.30 -1.43
CA GLY A 846 -0.49 35.34 -2.35
C GLY A 846 0.68 34.88 -3.26
N ALA A 847 1.39 35.87 -3.82
CA ALA A 847 2.53 35.58 -4.69
C ALA A 847 3.77 35.22 -3.88
N ALA A 848 4.52 34.25 -4.38
CA ALA A 848 5.79 33.80 -3.79
C ALA A 848 6.83 33.51 -4.86
N ARG A 849 8.10 33.64 -4.51
CA ARG A 849 9.24 33.26 -5.36
C ARG A 849 10.12 32.26 -4.61
N VAL A 850 10.47 31.16 -5.30
CA VAL A 850 11.49 30.21 -4.83
C VAL A 850 12.58 30.12 -5.89
N HIS A 851 13.83 30.27 -5.48
CA HIS A 851 14.97 30.15 -6.39
C HIS A 851 16.12 29.40 -5.71
N GLY A 852 16.97 28.79 -6.49
CA GLY A 852 18.09 28.05 -5.94
C GLY A 852 19.01 27.42 -6.95
N LEU A 853 19.92 26.59 -6.41
CA LEU A 853 20.93 25.87 -7.14
C LEU A 853 20.94 24.41 -6.66
N GLU A 854 20.94 23.48 -7.61
CA GLU A 854 21.07 22.04 -7.39
C GLU A 854 22.38 21.55 -8.03
N ALA A 855 23.15 20.76 -7.31
CA ALA A 855 24.35 20.10 -7.83
C ALA A 855 24.33 18.62 -7.46
N SER A 856 24.73 17.75 -8.37
CA SER A 856 24.98 16.34 -8.12
C SER A 856 26.27 15.88 -8.77
N LEU A 857 26.90 14.89 -8.13
CA LEU A 857 28.13 14.26 -8.58
C LEU A 857 28.05 12.77 -8.26
N GLN A 858 28.39 11.93 -9.23
CA GLN A 858 28.62 10.49 -9.06
C GLN A 858 29.91 10.12 -9.77
N HIS A 859 30.75 9.29 -9.15
CA HIS A 859 31.98 8.81 -9.73
C HIS A 859 32.43 7.51 -9.06
N VAL A 860 32.98 6.60 -9.84
CA VAL A 860 33.62 5.38 -9.34
C VAL A 860 35.13 5.47 -9.54
N VAL A 861 35.88 5.56 -8.45
CA VAL A 861 37.34 5.54 -8.49
C VAL A 861 37.83 4.10 -8.45
N LEU A 862 38.45 3.63 -9.50
CA LEU A 862 39.06 2.30 -9.54
C LEU A 862 40.38 2.29 -8.75
N LEU A 863 40.49 1.37 -7.82
CA LEU A 863 41.67 1.19 -6.94
C LEU A 863 42.43 -0.09 -7.32
N PRO A 864 43.69 -0.24 -6.92
CA PRO A 864 44.42 -1.49 -7.16
C PRO A 864 43.78 -2.73 -6.49
N GLY A 865 43.82 -3.89 -7.14
CA GLY A 865 43.47 -5.17 -6.56
C GLY A 865 41.97 -5.43 -6.47
N ALA A 866 41.19 -5.15 -7.50
CA ALA A 866 39.72 -5.37 -7.58
C ALA A 866 38.89 -4.56 -6.56
N PHE A 867 39.43 -3.48 -6.04
CA PHE A 867 38.70 -2.50 -5.25
C PHE A 867 38.18 -1.38 -6.13
N SER A 868 36.95 -0.91 -5.80
CA SER A 868 36.44 0.34 -6.33
C SER A 868 35.93 1.21 -5.19
N MET A 869 35.83 2.51 -5.42
CA MET A 869 35.40 3.50 -4.46
C MET A 869 34.29 4.36 -5.10
N PRO A 870 33.05 3.91 -5.04
CA PRO A 870 31.89 4.72 -5.45
C PRO A 870 31.75 5.95 -4.57
N LEU A 871 31.63 7.10 -5.22
CA LEU A 871 31.41 8.42 -4.61
C LEU A 871 30.10 8.99 -5.12
N MET A 872 29.27 9.49 -4.22
CA MET A 872 28.06 10.25 -4.57
C MET A 872 27.96 11.49 -3.70
N GLY A 873 27.58 12.61 -4.31
CA GLY A 873 27.30 13.83 -3.58
C GLY A 873 26.16 14.60 -4.21
N SER A 874 25.32 15.21 -3.39
CA SER A 874 24.32 16.17 -3.82
C SER A 874 24.29 17.39 -2.90
N TYR A 875 23.98 18.55 -3.48
CA TYR A 875 23.84 19.79 -2.74
C TYR A 875 22.70 20.62 -3.32
N THR A 876 21.94 21.25 -2.45
CA THR A 876 20.86 22.16 -2.81
C THR A 876 20.96 23.43 -1.99
N PHE A 877 20.90 24.57 -2.67
CA PHE A 877 20.59 25.86 -2.10
C PHE A 877 19.19 26.26 -2.54
N THR A 878 18.28 26.59 -1.59
CA THR A 878 16.89 26.98 -1.86
C THR A 878 16.52 28.19 -1.02
N ARG A 879 16.06 29.28 -1.64
CA ARG A 879 15.50 30.43 -0.95
C ARG A 879 14.08 30.70 -1.42
N GLY A 880 13.12 30.63 -0.50
CA GLY A 880 11.70 30.88 -0.74
C GLY A 880 11.19 32.06 0.05
N GLN A 881 10.57 33.05 -0.61
CA GLN A 881 10.06 34.27 0.02
C GLN A 881 8.71 34.68 -0.56
N PHE A 882 7.85 35.21 0.30
CA PHE A 882 6.62 35.86 -0.12
C PHE A 882 6.90 37.19 -0.86
N ARG A 883 6.09 37.46 -1.88
CA ARG A 883 6.20 38.69 -2.71
C ARG A 883 5.12 39.70 -2.41
N THR A 884 4.14 39.32 -1.60
CA THR A 884 3.01 40.13 -1.16
C THR A 884 2.74 39.95 0.30
N GLY A 885 2.43 41.03 1.05
CA GLY A 885 1.96 40.93 2.43
C GLY A 885 0.47 40.57 2.47
N PHE A 886 0.08 39.75 3.45
CA PHE A 886 -1.31 39.33 3.70
C PHE A 886 -1.48 38.78 5.12
N VAL A 887 -2.74 38.61 5.54
CA VAL A 887 -3.09 37.94 6.78
C VAL A 887 -3.86 36.65 6.44
N SER A 888 -3.51 35.53 7.06
CA SER A 888 -4.11 34.25 6.82
C SER A 888 -4.45 33.53 8.13
N GLU A 889 -5.57 32.83 8.17
CA GLU A 889 -5.94 31.94 9.28
C GLU A 889 -5.18 30.59 9.22
N PHE A 890 -4.42 30.37 8.14
CA PHE A 890 -3.56 29.17 8.05
C PHE A 890 -2.40 29.30 9.02
N PRO A 891 -2.25 28.40 10.01
CA PRO A 891 -1.30 28.59 11.13
C PRO A 891 0.17 28.68 10.72
N GLN A 892 0.53 28.19 9.53
CA GLN A 892 1.90 28.30 9.00
C GLN A 892 2.16 29.64 8.29
N PHE A 893 1.12 30.42 8.00
CA PHE A 893 1.27 31.74 7.39
C PHE A 893 1.09 32.85 8.45
N GLY A 894 -0.10 32.96 9.03
CA GLY A 894 -0.39 34.02 9.99
C GLY A 894 -0.36 35.44 9.35
N GLU A 895 0.30 36.37 9.97
CA GLU A 895 0.58 37.71 9.43
C GLU A 895 1.92 37.68 8.67
N VAL A 896 1.87 37.92 7.36
CA VAL A 896 3.01 37.81 6.45
C VAL A 896 3.31 39.18 5.83
N ASP A 897 4.57 39.57 5.89
CA ASP A 897 5.10 40.75 5.18
C ASP A 897 5.80 40.37 3.87
N GLU A 898 5.89 41.29 2.91
CA GLU A 898 6.69 41.10 1.71
C GLU A 898 8.15 40.86 2.07
N GLY A 899 8.71 39.74 1.59
CA GLY A 899 10.08 39.31 1.87
C GLY A 899 10.22 38.28 3.00
N ASP A 900 9.11 37.95 3.70
CA ASP A 900 9.11 36.85 4.68
C ASP A 900 9.42 35.52 4.00
N TYR A 901 10.13 34.68 4.74
CA TYR A 901 10.54 33.36 4.28
C TYR A 901 9.40 32.35 4.39
N LEU A 902 9.39 31.40 3.45
CA LEU A 902 8.47 30.27 3.47
C LEU A 902 8.81 29.31 4.61
N PRO A 903 7.80 28.74 5.32
CA PRO A 903 8.01 27.77 6.37
C PRO A 903 8.53 26.42 5.81
N TYR A 904 9.31 25.70 6.61
CA TYR A 904 9.86 24.38 6.31
C TYR A 904 10.73 24.30 5.04
N VAL A 905 11.38 25.40 4.68
CA VAL A 905 12.38 25.44 3.59
C VAL A 905 13.77 25.62 4.18
N ALA A 906 14.60 24.58 4.09
CA ALA A 906 16.00 24.67 4.45
C ALA A 906 16.79 25.39 3.34
N GLU A 907 17.55 26.46 3.68
CA GLU A 907 18.35 27.15 2.67
C GLU A 907 19.47 26.25 2.09
N HIS A 908 20.06 25.39 2.92
CA HIS A 908 21.14 24.50 2.52
C HIS A 908 20.80 23.05 2.88
N GLN A 909 20.94 22.17 1.90
CA GLN A 909 20.80 20.73 2.07
C GLN A 909 21.95 20.04 1.34
N GLY A 910 22.45 18.95 1.89
CA GLY A 910 23.50 18.17 1.24
C GLY A 910 23.44 16.71 1.65
N TYR A 911 23.86 15.87 0.73
CA TYR A 911 24.08 14.45 0.93
C TYR A 911 25.45 14.07 0.35
N GLY A 912 26.16 13.21 1.04
CA GLY A 912 27.42 12.65 0.56
C GLY A 912 27.51 11.18 0.92
N ARG A 913 27.95 10.36 0.00
CA ARG A 913 28.18 8.92 0.20
C ARG A 913 29.56 8.55 -0.32
N LEU A 914 30.26 7.75 0.48
CA LEU A 914 31.52 7.12 0.16
C LEU A 914 31.43 5.64 0.46
N SER A 915 31.74 4.79 -0.52
CA SER A 915 31.81 3.34 -0.34
C SER A 915 33.17 2.80 -0.78
N VAL A 916 33.53 1.65 -0.24
CA VAL A 916 34.64 0.81 -0.72
C VAL A 916 34.05 -0.54 -1.07
N ALA A 917 34.00 -0.83 -2.36
CA ALA A 917 33.45 -2.07 -2.90
C ALA A 917 34.57 -3.01 -3.38
N HIS A 918 34.35 -4.29 -3.15
CA HIS A 918 35.18 -5.40 -3.56
C HIS A 918 34.26 -6.59 -3.90
N PRO A 919 34.58 -7.52 -4.81
CA PRO A 919 33.73 -8.66 -5.15
C PRO A 919 33.25 -9.52 -3.97
N ARG A 920 33.83 -9.38 -2.77
CA ARG A 920 33.45 -10.11 -1.55
C ARG A 920 32.76 -9.25 -0.49
N PHE A 921 32.80 -7.94 -0.59
CA PHE A 921 32.14 -7.06 0.36
C PHE A 921 32.00 -5.64 -0.17
N ASP A 922 31.03 -4.91 0.35
CA ASP A 922 30.84 -3.48 0.20
C ASP A 922 30.73 -2.83 1.57
N VAL A 923 31.40 -1.72 1.80
CA VAL A 923 31.32 -0.92 3.03
C VAL A 923 31.10 0.52 2.65
N GLY A 924 29.98 1.10 3.08
CA GLY A 924 29.63 2.48 2.78
C GLY A 924 29.30 3.31 4.00
N VAL A 925 29.56 4.61 3.88
CA VAL A 925 29.10 5.63 4.84
C VAL A 925 28.37 6.73 4.07
N GLY A 926 27.26 7.23 4.66
CA GLY A 926 26.45 8.31 4.11
C GLY A 926 26.26 9.42 5.14
N VAL A 927 26.32 10.67 4.70
CA VAL A 927 26.07 11.85 5.53
C VAL A 927 24.96 12.65 4.86
N SER A 928 23.90 12.95 5.60
CA SER A 928 22.89 13.91 5.21
C SER A 928 22.90 15.11 6.15
N ALA A 929 22.80 16.31 5.60
CA ALA A 929 22.84 17.56 6.36
C ALA A 929 21.80 18.56 5.83
N ARG A 930 21.16 19.31 6.71
CA ARG A 930 20.30 20.46 6.36
C ARG A 930 20.49 21.62 7.35
N SER A 931 20.31 22.85 6.86
CA SER A 931 20.27 24.04 7.72
C SER A 931 18.96 24.07 8.55
N ALA A 932 18.86 25.02 9.49
CA ALA A 932 17.62 25.31 10.19
C ALA A 932 16.49 25.69 9.22
N MET A 933 15.24 25.66 9.70
CA MET A 933 14.03 26.04 8.96
C MET A 933 13.07 26.75 9.91
N LEU A 934 12.26 27.67 9.39
CA LEU A 934 11.17 28.31 10.14
C LEU A 934 9.97 27.33 10.25
N ASP A 935 9.27 27.31 11.40
CA ASP A 935 8.01 26.59 11.57
C ASP A 935 6.82 27.30 10.92
N ALA A 936 6.84 28.62 10.95
CA ALA A 936 5.85 29.50 10.33
C ALA A 936 6.54 30.55 9.45
N ALA A 937 5.78 31.22 8.57
CA ALA A 937 6.28 32.32 7.76
C ALA A 937 6.88 33.41 8.65
N GLY A 938 7.99 34.02 8.24
CA GLY A 938 8.64 35.07 9.03
C GLY A 938 10.03 35.44 8.56
N GLN A 939 10.75 36.15 9.40
CA GLN A 939 12.08 36.63 9.11
C GLN A 939 13.18 35.67 9.56
N TRP A 940 14.27 35.66 8.83
CA TRP A 940 15.48 34.95 9.19
C TRP A 940 16.38 35.81 10.12
N PRO A 941 17.13 35.26 11.09
CA PRO A 941 17.40 33.83 11.32
C PRO A 941 16.30 33.13 12.13
N ALA A 942 16.27 31.78 12.00
CA ALA A 942 15.40 30.90 12.78
C ALA A 942 15.61 31.08 14.29
N GLY A 943 14.50 31.09 15.04
CA GLY A 943 14.47 31.26 16.49
C GLY A 943 14.49 29.92 17.28
N GLU A 944 14.25 29.98 18.58
CA GLU A 944 14.23 28.79 19.44
C GLU A 944 13.03 27.85 19.16
N ASN A 945 11.90 28.41 18.71
CA ASN A 945 10.69 27.68 18.38
C ASN A 945 10.67 27.18 16.93
N ASP A 946 11.78 27.31 16.21
CA ASP A 946 11.95 26.84 14.85
C ASP A 946 12.64 25.47 14.81
N VAL A 947 12.86 24.95 13.61
CA VAL A 947 13.48 23.63 13.39
C VAL A 947 14.98 23.80 13.22
N PRO A 948 15.82 23.25 14.14
CA PRO A 948 17.27 23.41 14.09
C PRO A 948 17.91 22.68 12.90
N SER A 949 19.18 23.03 12.61
CA SER A 949 20.01 22.30 11.65
C SER A 949 20.20 20.85 12.11
N LEU A 950 20.40 19.95 11.15
CA LEU A 950 20.53 18.52 11.39
C LEU A 950 21.63 17.92 10.53
N VAL A 951 22.45 17.06 11.14
CA VAL A 951 23.43 16.22 10.46
C VAL A 951 23.24 14.78 10.93
N LEU A 952 23.08 13.85 9.99
CA LEU A 952 22.93 12.42 10.24
C LEU A 952 24.03 11.66 9.53
N LEU A 953 24.59 10.65 10.20
CA LEU A 953 25.58 9.72 9.67
C LEU A 953 24.95 8.33 9.63
N ASP A 954 24.99 7.70 8.47
CA ASP A 954 24.52 6.34 8.23
C ASP A 954 25.67 5.45 7.71
N GLY A 955 25.54 4.14 7.83
CA GLY A 955 26.56 3.21 7.36
C GLY A 955 25.98 1.86 7.00
N GLY A 956 26.62 1.17 6.08
CA GLY A 956 26.27 -0.17 5.62
C GLY A 956 27.49 -1.03 5.38
N LEU A 957 27.35 -2.32 5.62
CA LEU A 957 28.31 -3.38 5.29
C LEU A 957 27.53 -4.50 4.64
N ARG A 958 27.94 -4.92 3.45
CA ARG A 958 27.45 -6.15 2.76
C ARG A 958 28.63 -7.09 2.57
N ALA A 959 28.46 -8.36 2.89
CA ALA A 959 29.46 -9.42 2.71
C ALA A 959 28.87 -10.50 1.80
N PHE A 960 29.43 -10.65 0.60
CA PHE A 960 29.05 -11.65 -0.39
C PHE A 960 29.72 -12.98 -0.05
N VAL A 961 29.03 -13.80 0.78
CA VAL A 961 29.53 -15.08 1.30
C VAL A 961 29.65 -16.11 0.19
N THR A 962 28.68 -16.16 -0.70
CA THR A 962 28.67 -16.91 -1.96
C THR A 962 27.92 -16.10 -3.02
N ASP A 963 27.87 -16.55 -4.25
CA ASP A 963 27.08 -15.93 -5.33
C ASP A 963 25.56 -15.91 -5.04
N ARG A 964 25.10 -16.64 -3.99
CA ARG A 964 23.69 -16.75 -3.59
C ARG A 964 23.39 -16.25 -2.19
N LEU A 965 24.41 -15.98 -1.40
CA LEU A 965 24.25 -15.68 0.03
C LEU A 965 24.99 -14.40 0.35
N THR A 966 24.26 -13.36 0.72
CA THR A 966 24.77 -12.09 1.23
C THR A 966 24.39 -11.94 2.69
N ALA A 967 25.34 -11.56 3.52
CA ALA A 967 25.08 -11.11 4.89
C ALA A 967 25.33 -9.60 4.95
N TYR A 968 24.47 -8.86 5.62
CA TYR A 968 24.62 -7.41 5.72
C TYR A 968 24.31 -6.87 7.12
N ALA A 969 24.83 -5.69 7.40
CA ALA A 969 24.52 -4.90 8.58
C ALA A 969 24.37 -3.43 8.17
N THR A 970 23.30 -2.79 8.57
CA THR A 970 23.02 -1.38 8.31
C THR A 970 22.80 -0.62 9.60
N GLY A 971 23.22 0.62 9.61
CA GLY A 971 23.02 1.51 10.76
C GLY A 971 22.62 2.90 10.31
N THR A 972 21.56 3.44 10.87
CA THR A 972 21.12 4.82 10.63
C THR A 972 21.26 5.67 11.88
N ASN A 973 21.59 6.95 11.69
CA ASN A 973 21.90 7.88 12.76
C ASN A 973 22.98 7.33 13.72
N LEU A 974 24.12 6.93 13.16
CA LEU A 974 25.24 6.32 13.90
C LEU A 974 25.82 7.21 15.01
N THR A 975 25.69 8.53 14.85
CA THR A 975 26.13 9.52 15.84
C THR A 975 25.15 9.67 17.01
N GLY A 976 23.93 9.11 16.91
CA GLY A 976 22.88 9.33 17.87
C GLY A 976 22.40 10.79 17.93
N SER A 977 22.52 11.53 16.84
CA SER A 977 22.08 12.93 16.77
C SER A 977 20.61 13.06 17.11
N THR A 978 20.29 13.93 18.06
CA THR A 978 18.93 14.24 18.49
C THR A 978 18.62 15.68 18.17
N ALA A 979 17.64 15.91 17.29
CA ALA A 979 17.19 17.25 16.92
C ALA A 979 15.67 17.22 16.69
N ILE A 980 15.03 18.38 16.89
CA ILE A 980 13.63 18.58 16.48
C ILE A 980 13.59 18.56 14.95
N THR A 981 12.79 17.64 14.40
CA THR A 981 12.57 17.53 12.93
C THR A 981 11.37 18.35 12.48
N SER A 982 10.42 18.59 13.38
CA SER A 982 9.19 19.34 13.14
C SER A 982 8.52 19.69 14.47
N TRP A 983 7.83 20.83 14.53
CA TRP A 983 6.84 21.19 15.54
C TRP A 983 5.43 20.77 15.20
N ARG A 984 5.20 20.36 13.93
CA ARG A 984 3.90 19.96 13.41
C ARG A 984 3.76 18.41 13.40
N PRO A 985 2.55 17.86 13.68
CA PRO A 985 1.25 18.55 13.88
C PRO A 985 1.14 19.36 15.18
N ILE A 986 1.51 18.79 16.35
CA ILE A 986 1.36 19.41 17.68
C ILE A 986 2.58 19.06 18.51
N GLY A 987 3.51 20.03 18.72
CA GLY A 987 4.69 19.88 19.58
C GLY A 987 5.91 19.24 18.91
N ALA A 988 7.03 19.29 19.63
CA ALA A 988 8.35 18.86 19.17
C ALA A 988 8.42 17.36 18.81
N ARG A 989 9.05 17.03 17.68
CA ARG A 989 9.26 15.67 17.20
C ARG A 989 10.74 15.37 17.01
N PRO A 990 11.26 14.29 17.62
CA PRO A 990 12.67 13.95 17.54
C PRO A 990 13.03 13.26 16.20
N THR A 991 14.31 13.36 15.84
CA THR A 991 14.93 12.39 14.95
C THR A 991 14.82 10.98 15.53
N ALA A 992 14.71 9.96 14.67
CA ALA A 992 14.85 8.57 15.12
C ALA A 992 16.25 8.37 15.73
N PRO A 993 16.37 7.66 16.89
CA PRO A 993 17.67 7.35 17.49
C PRO A 993 18.44 6.37 16.60
N LEU A 994 19.67 6.05 16.97
CA LEU A 994 20.45 4.99 16.35
C LEU A 994 19.59 3.75 16.10
N GLN A 995 19.48 3.35 14.84
CA GLN A 995 18.89 2.08 14.40
C GLN A 995 20.01 1.19 13.84
N VAL A 996 19.98 -0.09 14.16
CA VAL A 996 20.89 -1.09 13.58
C VAL A 996 20.06 -2.29 13.17
N MET A 997 20.27 -2.77 11.96
CA MET A 997 19.72 -4.01 11.44
C MET A 997 20.83 -4.93 10.94
N VAL A 998 20.63 -6.22 11.11
CA VAL A 998 21.50 -7.27 10.54
C VAL A 998 20.61 -8.23 9.80
N GLY A 999 20.99 -8.56 8.57
CA GLY A 999 20.19 -9.40 7.71
C GLY A 999 21.01 -10.40 6.90
N VAL A 1000 20.28 -11.32 6.31
CA VAL A 1000 20.78 -12.35 5.41
C VAL A 1000 19.83 -12.45 4.22
N GLU A 1001 20.38 -12.29 3.04
CA GLU A 1001 19.72 -12.42 1.75
C GLU A 1001 20.18 -13.71 1.07
N VAL A 1002 19.22 -14.46 0.53
CA VAL A 1002 19.48 -15.65 -0.30
C VAL A 1002 18.70 -15.51 -1.59
N ARG A 1003 19.40 -15.57 -2.72
CA ARG A 1003 18.82 -15.38 -4.05
C ARG A 1003 19.15 -16.47 -5.05
N SER A 1004 18.40 -16.53 -6.14
CA SER A 1004 18.70 -17.34 -7.31
C SER A 1004 20.10 -16.95 -7.86
N PRO A 1005 20.84 -17.88 -8.48
CA PRO A 1005 22.08 -17.49 -9.14
C PRO A 1005 21.78 -16.51 -10.28
N GLU A 1006 22.50 -15.42 -10.38
CA GLU A 1006 22.55 -14.63 -11.60
C GLU A 1006 23.21 -15.48 -12.70
N GLU A 1007 22.57 -15.60 -13.84
CA GLU A 1007 23.28 -16.09 -15.04
C GLU A 1007 24.29 -15.00 -15.45
N ARG A 1008 25.58 -15.28 -15.22
CA ARG A 1008 26.70 -14.41 -15.59
C ARG A 1008 26.99 -14.50 -17.08
#